data_1be08ab4824521359f3b1d5297d0969c
#
_entry.id   1be08ab4824521359f3b1d5297d0969c
#
_cell.length_a   1.000
_cell.length_b   1.000
_cell.length_c   1.000
_cell.angle_alpha   90.00
_cell.angle_beta   90.00
_cell.angle_gamma   90.00
#
_symmetry.space_group_name_H-M   'P 1'
#
loop_
_entity.id
_entity.type
_entity.pdbx_description
1 polymer ?
#
loop_
_entity_poly.entity_id
_entity_poly.type
_entity_poly.pdbx_seq_one_letter_code
_entity_poly.pdbx_strand_id
1 'polypeptide(L)'
;MYGSSTKASKSFPNPLASQEEKLSKEYGMAYAKAIEAQWNGSSPDDSAINRRNKEFHTNRKYANGTQDVDIYKRLLNTLDPNNNDGTLLNLDFSPVPVLPKFAKIVANKILSRNLYPNVEAIDPLSSSYKDREKKKLEALVNTRDAMMELKQETGMFIGPDPEGVPENMEEAEIFLNENIKVDAEVAAQLATQATLAWNNFSDTTFRRAVNDLVSCGMCVVKRINDPSQGISLKYIDPKDFVHSYTEDPNFEDISYAGAVRRITISELKRMAGDKLTEEQYKKVAEKSASRYGNDSSALRRSHYDNQSRRTVYGYDEYVVEILEFEFLSTDTMFFEEKENRFGNTGFFMKGYNYKQRTGGVFERVPHSLELTNVYGGVYVMGCGYMFDYGMKTNMPRNMYDLSKTNLSYSVVATNLDNMVPKSMIGSTKGFADMLQLTHLKIQQAIAKAKPDGLIIDIEGLENVQLGKGGELQPLELHDIYEQTGVFYYRSKNPEGGFQNPPIREIGNSIRNINELVNLYNHYLRMIRDVTGINEAMDASSPKGDALVGVREQAIAAGNNAIYDITNASLLLFKKVCEDLVKCLQVLPRESVLFQAYANAIGNTNMNVMNSFSDLSMSNFGVLIKKDMDDRERQFLEQSIQTSLQQQAIDLEDAMAVRELKDVEQAEKLLSLRRKKKKLDAQKQAQQNSQMQAEQAQAAAKQASESRQQEIQMESQLEMQKI
;
A
#
# COMPACT_ATOMS: atom_id res chain seq x y z
N MET A 1 -16.85 34.01 46.43
CA MET A 1 -16.93 34.36 45.00
C MET A 1 -16.37 33.22 44.19
N TYR A 2 -17.25 32.40 43.66
CA TYR A 2 -16.88 31.28 42.77
C TYR A 2 -16.64 31.85 41.39
N GLY A 3 -15.40 31.87 40.96
CA GLY A 3 -15.07 32.18 39.57
C GLY A 3 -15.64 31.14 38.65
N SER A 4 -16.64 31.52 37.85
CA SER A 4 -17.15 30.72 36.76
C SER A 4 -16.03 30.55 35.71
N SER A 5 -15.37 29.39 35.72
CA SER A 5 -14.59 28.98 34.56
C SER A 5 -15.58 28.84 33.40
N THR A 6 -15.56 29.78 32.49
CA THR A 6 -16.22 29.66 31.20
C THR A 6 -15.63 28.42 30.51
N LYS A 7 -16.33 27.29 30.59
CA LYS A 7 -16.06 26.14 29.75
C LYS A 7 -16.17 26.62 28.32
N ALA A 8 -15.04 26.77 27.63
CA ALA A 8 -15.03 27.05 26.22
C ALA A 8 -15.97 26.07 25.52
N SER A 9 -16.95 26.60 24.79
CA SER A 9 -17.93 25.81 24.07
C SER A 9 -17.17 24.83 23.15
N LYS A 10 -17.33 23.53 23.40
CA LYS A 10 -16.74 22.46 22.59
C LYS A 10 -17.53 22.23 21.28
N SER A 11 -18.47 23.09 20.94
CA SER A 11 -19.31 22.96 19.76
C SER A 11 -18.67 23.59 18.54
N PHE A 12 -18.80 22.91 17.41
CA PHE A 12 -18.46 23.47 16.11
C PHE A 12 -19.39 24.67 15.80
N PRO A 13 -18.92 25.68 15.05
CA PRO A 13 -19.76 26.79 14.62
C PRO A 13 -20.88 26.33 13.68
N ASN A 14 -21.90 27.18 13.49
CA ASN A 14 -23.07 26.85 12.69
C ASN A 14 -22.70 26.53 11.23
N PRO A 15 -22.96 25.32 10.72
CA PRO A 15 -22.64 24.96 9.33
C PRO A 15 -23.51 25.68 8.29
N LEU A 16 -24.67 26.22 8.70
CA LEU A 16 -25.60 26.95 7.85
C LEU A 16 -25.37 28.47 7.82
N ALA A 17 -24.23 28.91 8.37
CA ALA A 17 -23.82 30.31 8.32
C ALA A 17 -23.65 30.78 6.85
N SER A 18 -23.79 32.09 6.63
CA SER A 18 -23.55 32.67 5.31
C SER A 18 -22.09 32.49 4.86
N GLN A 19 -21.84 32.51 3.56
CA GLN A 19 -20.49 32.40 3.03
C GLN A 19 -19.56 33.53 3.54
N GLU A 20 -20.10 34.73 3.74
CA GLU A 20 -19.37 35.85 4.36
C GLU A 20 -18.93 35.54 5.79
N GLU A 21 -19.83 35.00 6.58
CA GLU A 21 -19.53 34.62 7.95
C GLU A 21 -18.52 33.49 8.00
N LYS A 22 -18.64 32.49 7.10
CA LYS A 22 -17.66 31.38 6.98
C LYS A 22 -16.28 31.85 6.55
N LEU A 23 -16.16 32.93 5.76
CA LEU A 23 -14.88 33.54 5.38
C LEU A 23 -14.28 34.38 6.50
N SER A 24 -15.04 34.72 7.54
CA SER A 24 -14.54 35.49 8.67
C SER A 24 -13.47 34.74 9.45
N LYS A 25 -12.44 35.42 9.88
CA LYS A 25 -11.38 34.84 10.72
C LYS A 25 -11.90 34.30 12.04
N GLU A 26 -13.00 34.85 12.55
CA GLU A 26 -13.64 34.41 13.80
C GLU A 26 -14.26 33.05 13.66
N TYR A 27 -14.95 32.78 12.55
CA TYR A 27 -15.53 31.46 12.26
C TYR A 27 -14.44 30.38 12.15
N GLY A 28 -13.39 30.67 11.39
CA GLY A 28 -12.24 29.74 11.26
C GLY A 28 -11.56 29.48 12.60
N MET A 29 -11.42 30.51 13.43
CA MET A 29 -10.84 30.40 14.77
C MET A 29 -11.72 29.51 15.69
N ALA A 30 -13.04 29.67 15.62
CA ALA A 30 -13.98 28.84 16.39
C ALA A 30 -13.88 27.37 15.95
N TYR A 31 -13.80 27.14 14.65
CA TYR A 31 -13.65 25.79 14.08
C TYR A 31 -12.33 25.15 14.51
N ALA A 32 -11.21 25.86 14.39
CA ALA A 32 -9.89 25.39 14.81
C ALA A 32 -9.82 25.03 16.31
N LYS A 33 -10.45 25.87 17.17
CA LYS A 33 -10.56 25.62 18.61
C LYS A 33 -11.41 24.39 18.92
N ALA A 34 -12.48 24.14 18.15
CA ALA A 34 -13.28 22.94 18.31
C ALA A 34 -12.49 21.68 17.98
N ILE A 35 -11.69 21.71 16.90
CA ILE A 35 -10.76 20.62 16.55
C ILE A 35 -9.69 20.47 17.63
N GLU A 36 -9.09 21.56 18.11
CA GLU A 36 -8.09 21.51 19.19
C GLU A 36 -8.69 20.93 20.48
N ALA A 37 -9.94 21.23 20.79
CA ALA A 37 -10.63 20.66 21.95
C ALA A 37 -10.85 19.13 21.82
N GLN A 38 -11.15 18.65 20.62
CA GLN A 38 -11.23 17.21 20.34
C GLN A 38 -9.85 16.54 20.40
N TRP A 39 -8.82 17.19 19.87
CA TRP A 39 -7.45 16.72 19.94
C TRP A 39 -6.94 16.59 21.37
N ASN A 40 -7.19 17.60 22.21
CA ASN A 40 -6.76 17.61 23.60
C ASN A 40 -7.55 16.67 24.49
N GLY A 41 -8.83 16.39 24.16
CA GLY A 41 -9.71 15.56 24.96
C GLY A 41 -9.97 16.12 26.37
N SER A 42 -11.07 15.75 27.00
CA SER A 42 -11.34 16.10 28.41
C SER A 42 -10.66 15.15 29.40
N SER A 43 -10.38 13.93 28.95
CA SER A 43 -9.66 12.87 29.67
C SER A 43 -8.85 12.06 28.65
N PRO A 44 -7.64 11.60 29.04
CA PRO A 44 -6.78 10.81 28.14
C PRO A 44 -7.42 9.52 27.64
N ASP A 45 -8.32 8.95 28.45
CA ASP A 45 -8.93 7.65 28.17
C ASP A 45 -10.30 7.78 27.45
N ASP A 46 -10.94 8.96 27.47
CA ASP A 46 -12.27 9.17 26.88
C ASP A 46 -12.25 9.58 25.40
N SER A 47 -11.15 10.11 24.90
CA SER A 47 -11.05 10.51 23.49
C SER A 47 -10.70 9.33 22.60
N ALA A 48 -11.51 9.08 21.55
CA ALA A 48 -11.21 8.06 20.53
C ALA A 48 -9.83 8.31 19.88
N ILE A 49 -9.45 9.58 19.69
CA ILE A 49 -8.15 9.98 19.15
C ILE A 49 -7.01 9.56 20.10
N ASN A 50 -7.17 9.77 21.41
CA ASN A 50 -6.13 9.39 22.37
C ASN A 50 -5.98 7.87 22.48
N ARG A 51 -7.08 7.11 22.48
CA ARG A 51 -7.05 5.64 22.44
C ARG A 51 -6.33 5.15 21.19
N ARG A 52 -6.68 5.69 20.03
CA ARG A 52 -6.04 5.40 18.75
C ARG A 52 -4.54 5.68 18.79
N ASN A 53 -4.14 6.86 19.26
CA ASN A 53 -2.73 7.26 19.31
C ASN A 53 -1.91 6.40 20.28
N LYS A 54 -2.49 6.00 21.42
CA LYS A 54 -1.88 5.06 22.36
C LYS A 54 -1.66 3.69 21.73
N GLU A 55 -2.65 3.24 20.97
CA GLU A 55 -2.55 1.98 20.24
C GLU A 55 -1.50 2.04 19.12
N PHE A 56 -1.47 3.09 18.32
CA PHE A 56 -0.44 3.29 17.29
C PHE A 56 0.97 3.28 17.87
N HIS A 57 1.16 3.99 18.99
CA HIS A 57 2.44 3.99 19.68
C HIS A 57 2.85 2.59 20.13
N THR A 58 1.94 1.85 20.75
CA THR A 58 2.20 0.49 21.19
C THR A 58 2.51 -0.42 20.02
N ASN A 59 1.67 -0.41 18.97
CA ASN A 59 1.84 -1.27 17.80
C ASN A 59 3.17 -0.99 17.06
N ARG A 60 3.60 0.27 16.97
CA ARG A 60 4.91 0.61 16.39
C ARG A 60 6.08 0.09 17.23
N LYS A 61 5.97 0.09 18.57
CA LYS A 61 6.98 -0.54 19.43
C LYS A 61 7.13 -2.02 19.12
N TYR A 62 6.00 -2.74 18.99
CA TYR A 62 6.01 -4.15 18.61
C TYR A 62 6.53 -4.39 17.18
N ALA A 63 6.13 -3.55 16.22
CA ALA A 63 6.61 -3.62 14.84
C ALA A 63 8.13 -3.41 14.72
N ASN A 64 8.73 -2.63 15.65
CA ASN A 64 10.16 -2.36 15.68
C ASN A 64 10.94 -3.26 16.66
N GLY A 65 10.26 -4.11 17.46
CA GLY A 65 10.88 -4.94 18.47
C GLY A 65 11.43 -4.14 19.67
N THR A 66 10.80 -3.02 19.99
CA THR A 66 11.18 -2.12 21.10
C THR A 66 10.07 -2.01 22.14
N GLN A 67 9.29 -3.09 22.32
CA GLN A 67 8.22 -3.13 23.31
C GLN A 67 8.75 -2.95 24.73
N ASP A 68 7.85 -2.49 25.62
CA ASP A 68 8.18 -2.20 27.00
C ASP A 68 8.44 -3.49 27.79
N VAL A 69 9.64 -3.62 28.33
CA VAL A 69 10.08 -4.79 29.09
C VAL A 69 9.62 -4.78 30.55
N ASP A 70 9.20 -3.63 31.07
CA ASP A 70 8.76 -3.51 32.47
C ASP A 70 7.46 -4.28 32.74
N ILE A 71 6.66 -4.52 31.70
CA ILE A 71 5.49 -5.39 31.80
C ILE A 71 5.90 -6.83 32.13
N TYR A 72 6.92 -7.35 31.45
CA TYR A 72 7.39 -8.72 31.68
C TYR A 72 8.06 -8.88 33.04
N LYS A 73 8.82 -7.89 33.51
CA LYS A 73 9.38 -7.87 34.84
C LYS A 73 8.29 -7.98 35.91
N ARG A 74 7.22 -7.18 35.78
CA ARG A 74 6.07 -7.22 36.68
C ARG A 74 5.35 -8.56 36.68
N LEU A 75 5.12 -9.15 35.47
CA LEU A 75 4.46 -10.44 35.34
C LEU A 75 5.28 -11.58 35.95
N LEU A 76 6.59 -11.58 35.77
CA LEU A 76 7.47 -12.57 36.38
C LEU A 76 7.49 -12.45 37.89
N ASN A 77 7.53 -11.24 38.44
CA ASN A 77 7.49 -11.01 39.89
C ASN A 77 6.15 -11.43 40.53
N THR A 78 5.05 -11.28 39.78
CA THR A 78 3.71 -11.70 40.24
C THR A 78 3.57 -13.23 40.23
N LEU A 79 4.29 -13.93 39.36
CA LEU A 79 4.27 -15.39 39.24
C LEU A 79 5.22 -16.10 40.25
N ASP A 80 6.12 -15.37 40.87
CA ASP A 80 7.04 -15.91 41.89
C ASP A 80 6.93 -15.07 43.16
N PRO A 81 5.95 -15.38 44.04
CA PRO A 81 5.68 -14.57 45.23
C PRO A 81 6.82 -14.59 46.27
N ASN A 82 7.79 -15.50 46.16
CA ASN A 82 8.94 -15.58 47.05
C ASN A 82 10.14 -14.72 46.59
N ASN A 83 10.07 -14.08 45.46
CA ASN A 83 11.18 -13.32 44.90
C ASN A 83 10.82 -11.82 44.84
N ASN A 84 10.85 -11.18 46.00
CA ASN A 84 10.60 -9.73 46.14
C ASN A 84 11.70 -8.87 45.51
N ASP A 85 12.89 -9.41 45.34
CA ASP A 85 14.01 -8.79 44.64
C ASP A 85 14.31 -9.59 43.37
N GLY A 86 13.70 -9.25 42.24
CA GLY A 86 13.90 -9.87 40.91
C GLY A 86 15.36 -9.84 40.38
N THR A 87 16.32 -9.60 41.27
CA THR A 87 17.74 -9.43 41.01
C THR A 87 18.57 -10.71 41.09
N LEU A 88 17.98 -11.84 41.50
CA LEU A 88 18.76 -13.09 41.70
C LEU A 88 19.04 -13.86 40.41
N LEU A 89 18.35 -13.54 39.29
CA LEU A 89 18.60 -14.15 37.99
C LEU A 89 18.92 -13.06 36.99
N ASN A 90 20.13 -13.08 36.46
CA ASN A 90 20.55 -12.18 35.39
C ASN A 90 19.92 -12.63 34.09
N LEU A 91 18.62 -12.29 33.88
CA LEU A 91 17.88 -12.62 32.68
C LEU A 91 18.04 -11.51 31.65
N ASP A 92 18.16 -11.89 30.36
CA ASP A 92 18.11 -10.96 29.27
C ASP A 92 16.64 -10.63 28.94
N PHE A 93 16.19 -9.44 29.32
CA PHE A 93 14.85 -8.94 29.05
C PHE A 93 14.69 -8.35 27.63
N SER A 94 15.71 -8.38 26.79
CA SER A 94 15.65 -7.88 25.43
C SER A 94 14.47 -8.52 24.68
N PRO A 95 13.64 -7.72 24.00
CA PRO A 95 12.50 -8.25 23.25
C PRO A 95 12.94 -9.17 22.11
N VAL A 96 12.31 -10.32 21.98
CA VAL A 96 12.53 -11.21 20.85
C VAL A 96 11.87 -10.59 19.60
N PRO A 97 12.62 -10.23 18.53
CA PRO A 97 12.10 -9.45 17.39
C PRO A 97 11.35 -10.34 16.40
N VAL A 98 10.28 -11.02 16.82
CA VAL A 98 9.48 -11.89 15.95
C VAL A 98 8.55 -11.06 15.07
N LEU A 99 7.77 -10.14 15.63
CA LEU A 99 6.83 -9.31 14.89
C LEU A 99 7.50 -8.39 13.86
N PRO A 100 8.68 -7.80 14.11
CA PRO A 100 9.42 -7.06 13.08
C PRO A 100 9.69 -7.85 11.80
N LYS A 101 9.96 -9.16 11.92
CA LYS A 101 10.15 -10.05 10.77
C LYS A 101 8.87 -10.11 9.93
N PHE A 102 7.71 -10.38 10.54
CA PHE A 102 6.43 -10.47 9.85
C PHE A 102 6.01 -9.13 9.23
N ALA A 103 6.18 -8.02 9.95
CA ALA A 103 5.89 -6.69 9.44
C ALA A 103 6.72 -6.37 8.19
N LYS A 104 8.01 -6.66 8.20
CA LYS A 104 8.91 -6.45 7.06
C LYS A 104 8.53 -7.31 5.85
N ILE A 105 8.14 -8.57 6.07
CA ILE A 105 7.73 -9.46 4.97
C ILE A 105 6.53 -8.88 4.23
N VAL A 106 5.50 -8.45 4.96
CA VAL A 106 4.29 -7.87 4.34
C VAL A 106 4.62 -6.55 3.65
N ALA A 107 5.33 -5.64 4.33
CA ALA A 107 5.70 -4.35 3.75
C ALA A 107 6.55 -4.50 2.50
N ASN A 108 7.59 -5.33 2.53
CA ASN A 108 8.46 -5.55 1.38
C ASN A 108 7.72 -6.21 0.21
N LYS A 109 6.79 -7.12 0.49
CA LYS A 109 5.98 -7.74 -0.56
C LYS A 109 5.09 -6.75 -1.31
N ILE A 110 4.57 -5.73 -0.61
CA ILE A 110 3.80 -4.66 -1.24
C ILE A 110 4.73 -3.72 -2.02
N LEU A 111 5.86 -3.35 -1.42
CA LEU A 111 6.82 -2.41 -2.00
C LEU A 111 7.63 -2.98 -3.16
N SER A 112 7.80 -4.31 -3.24
CA SER A 112 8.47 -4.96 -4.37
C SER A 112 7.68 -4.87 -5.68
N ARG A 113 6.40 -4.51 -5.61
CA ARG A 113 5.57 -4.32 -6.78
C ARG A 113 5.77 -2.91 -7.33
N ASN A 114 6.28 -2.80 -8.54
CA ASN A 114 6.33 -1.54 -9.25
C ASN A 114 4.91 -1.16 -9.68
N LEU A 115 4.33 -0.16 -9.02
CA LEU A 115 3.01 0.35 -9.32
C LEU A 115 3.14 1.56 -10.25
N TYR A 116 2.39 1.56 -11.34
CA TYR A 116 2.31 2.73 -12.22
C TYR A 116 0.86 3.06 -12.55
N PRO A 117 0.52 4.36 -12.62
CA PRO A 117 -0.82 4.77 -12.98
C PRO A 117 -1.02 4.61 -14.49
N ASN A 118 -2.13 4.00 -14.88
CA ASN A 118 -2.68 4.04 -16.24
C ASN A 118 -3.91 4.94 -16.20
N VAL A 119 -3.86 6.04 -16.92
CA VAL A 119 -4.94 7.03 -16.94
C VAL A 119 -5.78 6.77 -18.19
N GLU A 120 -7.08 6.61 -17.99
CA GLU A 120 -8.04 6.38 -19.06
C GLU A 120 -9.13 7.45 -19.01
N ALA A 121 -9.47 8.03 -20.14
CA ALA A 121 -10.57 8.97 -20.25
C ALA A 121 -11.90 8.21 -20.31
N ILE A 122 -12.82 8.55 -19.43
CA ILE A 122 -14.12 7.91 -19.25
C ILE A 122 -15.24 8.79 -19.85
N ASP A 123 -14.91 9.99 -20.31
CA ASP A 123 -15.87 10.92 -20.89
C ASP A 123 -16.49 10.40 -22.19
N PRO A 124 -17.75 10.79 -22.51
CA PRO A 124 -18.46 10.32 -23.70
C PRO A 124 -17.76 10.67 -25.02
N LEU A 125 -17.02 11.80 -25.07
CA LEU A 125 -16.27 12.22 -26.27
C LEU A 125 -15.10 11.28 -26.53
N SER A 126 -14.31 10.98 -25.51
CA SER A 126 -13.18 10.06 -25.62
C SER A 126 -13.65 8.63 -25.93
N SER A 127 -14.75 8.18 -25.32
CA SER A 127 -15.37 6.90 -25.64
C SER A 127 -15.80 6.83 -27.10
N SER A 128 -16.44 7.89 -27.61
CA SER A 128 -16.87 7.93 -29.03
C SER A 128 -15.69 7.96 -29.99
N TYR A 129 -14.57 8.59 -29.61
CA TYR A 129 -13.33 8.57 -30.37
C TYR A 129 -12.75 7.15 -30.44
N LYS A 130 -12.63 6.47 -29.26
CA LYS A 130 -12.15 5.09 -29.20
C LYS A 130 -13.02 4.15 -30.03
N ASP A 131 -14.34 4.28 -29.93
CA ASP A 131 -15.29 3.50 -30.73
C ASP A 131 -15.13 3.74 -32.25
N ARG A 132 -14.84 4.98 -32.65
CA ARG A 132 -14.56 5.30 -34.04
C ARG A 132 -13.27 4.67 -34.55
N GLU A 133 -12.20 4.77 -33.76
CA GLU A 133 -10.92 4.14 -34.10
C GLU A 133 -11.03 2.60 -34.09
N LYS A 134 -11.79 2.02 -33.16
CA LYS A 134 -12.11 0.60 -33.17
C LYS A 134 -12.81 0.18 -34.49
N LYS A 135 -13.84 0.89 -34.87
CA LYS A 135 -14.54 0.60 -36.15
C LYS A 135 -13.66 0.77 -37.38
N LYS A 136 -12.75 1.76 -37.38
CA LYS A 136 -11.77 1.91 -38.47
C LYS A 136 -10.82 0.73 -38.52
N LEU A 137 -10.31 0.30 -37.36
CA LEU A 137 -9.40 -0.84 -37.26
C LEU A 137 -10.11 -2.14 -37.69
N GLU A 138 -11.37 -2.34 -37.28
CA GLU A 138 -12.20 -3.46 -37.69
C GLU A 138 -12.38 -3.48 -39.24
N ALA A 139 -12.62 -2.33 -39.85
CA ALA A 139 -12.71 -2.21 -41.32
C ALA A 139 -11.37 -2.53 -41.99
N LEU A 140 -10.24 -2.05 -41.43
CA LEU A 140 -8.91 -2.33 -41.96
C LEU A 140 -8.53 -3.81 -41.84
N VAL A 141 -8.84 -4.45 -40.72
CA VAL A 141 -8.65 -5.90 -40.52
C VAL A 141 -9.45 -6.69 -41.54
N ASN A 142 -10.73 -6.33 -41.78
CA ASN A 142 -11.58 -7.02 -42.73
C ASN A 142 -11.15 -6.82 -44.19
N THR A 143 -10.47 -5.72 -44.50
CA THR A 143 -10.00 -5.40 -45.88
C THR A 143 -8.52 -5.74 -46.08
N ARG A 144 -7.83 -6.21 -45.07
CA ARG A 144 -6.38 -6.46 -45.07
C ARG A 144 -5.95 -7.44 -46.18
N ASP A 145 -6.66 -8.56 -46.30
CA ASP A 145 -6.33 -9.60 -47.27
C ASP A 145 -6.43 -9.05 -48.72
N ALA A 146 -7.47 -8.30 -48.99
CA ALA A 146 -7.63 -7.62 -50.30
C ALA A 146 -6.54 -6.56 -50.54
N MET A 147 -6.13 -5.83 -49.52
CA MET A 147 -5.02 -4.87 -49.59
C MET A 147 -3.67 -5.56 -49.83
N MET A 148 -3.44 -6.73 -49.24
CA MET A 148 -2.24 -7.54 -49.45
C MET A 148 -2.16 -8.08 -50.89
N GLU A 149 -3.27 -8.57 -51.44
CA GLU A 149 -3.34 -8.99 -52.86
C GLU A 149 -3.03 -7.84 -53.77
N LEU A 150 -3.61 -6.68 -53.54
CA LEU A 150 -3.42 -5.47 -54.35
C LEU A 150 -1.95 -4.96 -54.26
N LYS A 151 -1.32 -5.05 -53.10
CA LYS A 151 0.11 -4.74 -52.90
C LYS A 151 1.00 -5.69 -53.70
N GLN A 152 0.66 -7.00 -53.74
CA GLN A 152 1.41 -8.00 -54.49
C GLN A 152 1.27 -7.83 -56.00
N GLU A 153 0.08 -7.46 -56.51
CA GLU A 153 -0.17 -7.28 -57.93
C GLU A 153 0.36 -5.95 -58.48
N THR A 154 0.20 -4.86 -57.76
CA THR A 154 0.47 -3.51 -58.29
C THR A 154 1.73 -2.86 -57.68
N GLY A 155 2.27 -3.38 -56.58
CA GLY A 155 3.36 -2.74 -55.85
C GLY A 155 2.98 -1.42 -55.16
N MET A 156 1.71 -1.01 -55.28
CA MET A 156 1.18 0.20 -54.64
C MET A 156 0.11 -0.17 -53.62
N PHE A 157 -0.02 0.62 -52.56
CA PHE A 157 -1.11 0.48 -51.61
C PHE A 157 -1.80 1.82 -51.37
N ILE A 158 -3.11 1.76 -51.14
CA ILE A 158 -3.95 2.92 -50.82
C ILE A 158 -4.31 2.79 -49.32
N GLY A 159 -3.70 3.63 -48.47
CA GLY A 159 -3.95 3.63 -47.03
C GLY A 159 -2.73 3.24 -46.21
N PRO A 160 -2.89 2.78 -44.94
CA PRO A 160 -1.81 2.29 -44.12
C PRO A 160 -1.19 1.00 -44.65
N ASP A 161 0.08 0.76 -44.39
CA ASP A 161 0.76 -0.46 -44.83
C ASP A 161 0.05 -1.69 -44.25
N PRO A 162 -0.43 -2.63 -45.09
CA PRO A 162 -1.15 -3.80 -44.62
C PRO A 162 -0.31 -4.73 -43.72
N GLU A 163 1.03 -4.64 -43.75
CA GLU A 163 1.91 -5.38 -42.84
C GLU A 163 1.83 -4.88 -41.42
N GLY A 164 1.51 -3.60 -41.20
CA GLY A 164 1.32 -2.99 -39.88
C GLY A 164 -0.09 -3.15 -39.29
N VAL A 165 -1.04 -3.72 -40.07
CA VAL A 165 -2.41 -3.90 -39.59
C VAL A 165 -2.56 -5.28 -38.93
N PRO A 166 -3.23 -5.37 -37.76
CA PRO A 166 -3.52 -6.64 -37.12
C PRO A 166 -4.26 -7.62 -38.04
N GLU A 167 -3.98 -8.90 -37.91
CA GLU A 167 -4.58 -9.93 -38.79
C GLU A 167 -5.96 -10.39 -38.32
N ASN A 168 -6.16 -10.43 -37.00
CA ASN A 168 -7.38 -10.93 -36.41
C ASN A 168 -7.99 -9.89 -35.48
N MET A 169 -9.31 -10.01 -35.23
CA MET A 169 -10.01 -9.16 -34.27
C MET A 169 -9.43 -9.26 -32.84
N GLU A 170 -8.94 -10.43 -32.43
CA GLU A 170 -8.29 -10.62 -31.12
C GLU A 170 -6.95 -9.85 -31.03
N GLU A 171 -6.20 -9.82 -32.12
CA GLU A 171 -4.96 -9.02 -32.22
C GLU A 171 -5.26 -7.52 -32.29
N ALA A 172 -6.33 -7.16 -33.02
CA ALA A 172 -6.82 -5.78 -33.08
C ALA A 172 -7.24 -5.26 -31.70
N GLU A 173 -7.80 -6.09 -30.85
CA GLU A 173 -8.17 -5.71 -29.48
C GLU A 173 -6.94 -5.44 -28.59
N ILE A 174 -5.88 -6.23 -28.73
CA ILE A 174 -4.60 -5.98 -28.05
C ILE A 174 -3.97 -4.69 -28.58
N PHE A 175 -3.95 -4.51 -29.89
CA PHE A 175 -3.43 -3.30 -30.56
C PHE A 175 -4.17 -2.03 -30.12
N LEU A 176 -5.50 -2.09 -29.99
CA LEU A 176 -6.34 -1.00 -29.49
C LEU A 176 -5.95 -0.61 -28.05
N ASN A 177 -5.80 -1.60 -27.17
CA ASN A 177 -5.51 -1.36 -25.76
C ASN A 177 -4.12 -0.76 -25.52
N GLU A 178 -3.14 -1.07 -26.37
CA GLU A 178 -1.77 -0.59 -26.21
C GLU A 178 -1.50 0.71 -27.03
N ASN A 179 -2.00 0.80 -28.23
CA ASN A 179 -1.60 1.85 -29.17
C ASN A 179 -2.63 2.97 -29.33
N ILE A 180 -3.92 2.71 -29.07
CA ILE A 180 -4.96 3.74 -29.24
C ILE A 180 -5.30 4.35 -27.87
N LYS A 181 -4.52 5.35 -27.51
CA LYS A 181 -4.81 6.25 -26.40
C LYS A 181 -5.20 7.62 -26.95
N VAL A 182 -6.13 8.27 -26.25
CA VAL A 182 -6.44 9.67 -26.51
C VAL A 182 -5.24 10.51 -26.07
N ASP A 183 -4.86 11.52 -26.85
CA ASP A 183 -3.73 12.41 -26.52
C ASP A 183 -3.83 12.96 -25.07
N ALA A 184 -5.05 13.19 -24.61
CA ALA A 184 -5.34 13.59 -23.23
C ALA A 184 -4.92 12.56 -22.18
N GLU A 185 -5.16 11.30 -22.45
CA GLU A 185 -4.78 10.21 -21.55
C GLU A 185 -3.26 10.13 -21.43
N VAL A 186 -2.57 10.24 -22.57
CA VAL A 186 -1.10 10.23 -22.62
C VAL A 186 -0.54 11.42 -21.84
N ALA A 187 -1.07 12.62 -22.11
CA ALA A 187 -0.62 13.82 -21.42
C ALA A 187 -0.87 13.76 -19.91
N ALA A 188 -2.06 13.34 -19.48
CA ALA A 188 -2.41 13.19 -18.06
C ALA A 188 -1.56 12.10 -17.39
N GLN A 189 -1.30 10.98 -18.07
CA GLN A 189 -0.46 9.91 -17.56
C GLN A 189 0.98 10.37 -17.34
N LEU A 190 1.59 11.02 -18.34
CA LEU A 190 2.95 11.54 -18.26
C LEU A 190 3.09 12.61 -17.18
N ALA A 191 2.13 13.54 -17.08
CA ALA A 191 2.13 14.57 -16.05
C ALA A 191 2.01 13.98 -14.62
N THR A 192 1.15 12.95 -14.45
CA THR A 192 1.00 12.27 -13.19
C THR A 192 2.29 11.53 -12.80
N GLN A 193 2.90 10.82 -13.74
CA GLN A 193 4.18 10.13 -13.52
C GLN A 193 5.30 11.11 -13.18
N ALA A 194 5.40 12.25 -13.89
CA ALA A 194 6.37 13.29 -13.60
C ALA A 194 6.17 13.86 -12.18
N THR A 195 4.91 14.11 -11.77
CA THR A 195 4.60 14.59 -10.43
C THR A 195 4.99 13.60 -9.34
N LEU A 196 4.70 12.32 -9.53
CA LEU A 196 5.10 11.26 -8.60
C LEU A 196 6.63 11.16 -8.49
N ALA A 197 7.34 11.25 -9.61
CA ALA A 197 8.81 11.22 -9.65
C ALA A 197 9.43 12.45 -8.97
N TRP A 198 8.93 13.66 -9.22
CA TRP A 198 9.44 14.88 -8.56
C TRP A 198 9.25 14.87 -7.04
N ASN A 199 8.19 14.20 -6.57
CA ASN A 199 7.93 14.04 -5.13
C ASN A 199 8.64 12.83 -4.52
N ASN A 200 9.38 12.03 -5.28
CA ASN A 200 9.92 10.74 -4.85
C ASN A 200 8.88 9.92 -4.08
N PHE A 201 7.65 9.91 -4.62
CA PHE A 201 6.48 9.39 -3.90
C PHE A 201 6.66 7.92 -3.51
N SER A 202 7.12 7.09 -4.43
CA SER A 202 7.27 5.64 -4.21
C SER A 202 8.29 5.33 -3.12
N ASP A 203 9.46 5.99 -3.14
CA ASP A 203 10.57 5.65 -2.25
C ASP A 203 10.44 6.26 -0.86
N THR A 204 9.78 7.41 -0.75
CA THR A 204 9.69 8.15 0.51
C THR A 204 8.28 8.03 1.14
N THR A 205 7.28 8.62 0.50
CA THR A 205 5.94 8.78 1.06
C THR A 205 5.18 7.46 1.09
N PHE A 206 5.14 6.75 -0.03
CA PHE A 206 4.42 5.48 -0.15
C PHE A 206 5.04 4.39 0.72
N ARG A 207 6.36 4.31 0.77
CA ARG A 207 7.06 3.36 1.66
C ARG A 207 6.70 3.57 3.12
N ARG A 208 6.63 4.83 3.58
CA ARG A 208 6.20 5.16 4.97
C ARG A 208 4.74 4.81 5.19
N ALA A 209 3.87 5.13 4.24
CA ALA A 209 2.45 4.82 4.29
C ALA A 209 2.19 3.31 4.38
N VAL A 210 2.91 2.48 3.62
CA VAL A 210 2.79 1.01 3.68
C VAL A 210 3.24 0.47 5.05
N ASN A 211 4.33 0.99 5.61
CA ASN A 211 4.76 0.59 6.96
C ASN A 211 3.71 0.96 8.03
N ASP A 212 3.04 2.10 7.87
CA ASP A 212 1.96 2.50 8.77
C ASP A 212 0.70 1.66 8.58
N LEU A 213 0.36 1.25 7.37
CA LEU A 213 -0.74 0.30 7.13
C LEU A 213 -0.50 -1.02 7.86
N VAL A 214 0.71 -1.55 7.83
CA VAL A 214 1.06 -2.80 8.53
C VAL A 214 1.06 -2.62 10.03
N SER A 215 1.64 -1.53 10.55
CA SER A 215 1.83 -1.32 11.99
C SER A 215 0.61 -0.70 12.67
N CYS A 216 0.00 0.33 12.06
CA CYS A 216 -1.10 1.10 12.62
C CYS A 216 -2.46 0.75 11.99
N GLY A 217 -2.48 0.12 10.81
CA GLY A 217 -3.70 -0.18 10.06
C GLY A 217 -4.29 1.03 9.32
N MET A 218 -3.58 2.15 9.24
CA MET A 218 -4.04 3.39 8.62
C MET A 218 -2.85 4.16 8.04
N CYS A 219 -3.07 4.83 6.92
CA CYS A 219 -2.08 5.71 6.30
C CYS A 219 -2.71 7.00 5.80
N VAL A 220 -1.93 8.07 5.78
CA VAL A 220 -2.37 9.41 5.41
C VAL A 220 -1.35 10.07 4.50
N VAL A 221 -1.81 10.58 3.38
CA VAL A 221 -1.03 11.41 2.46
C VAL A 221 -1.76 12.74 2.26
N LYS A 222 -1.06 13.85 2.40
CA LYS A 222 -1.59 15.18 2.13
C LYS A 222 -1.07 15.68 0.80
N ARG A 223 -1.98 16.10 -0.06
CA ARG A 223 -1.69 16.84 -1.27
C ARG A 223 -1.68 18.34 -0.97
N ILE A 224 -0.64 19.02 -1.38
CA ILE A 224 -0.55 20.50 -1.30
C ILE A 224 -0.46 20.99 -2.74
N ASN A 225 -1.42 21.80 -3.13
CA ASN A 225 -1.42 22.48 -4.42
C ASN A 225 -1.10 23.96 -4.20
N ASP A 226 0.16 24.31 -4.38
CA ASP A 226 0.65 25.68 -4.25
C ASP A 226 1.02 26.19 -5.65
N PRO A 227 0.39 27.28 -6.13
CA PRO A 227 0.72 27.84 -7.44
C PRO A 227 2.19 28.24 -7.60
N SER A 228 2.89 28.51 -6.48
CA SER A 228 4.30 28.94 -6.48
C SER A 228 5.29 27.78 -6.35
N GLN A 229 4.94 26.74 -5.62
CA GLN A 229 5.86 25.63 -5.28
C GLN A 229 5.52 24.32 -6.00
N GLY A 230 4.32 24.22 -6.53
CA GLY A 230 3.87 23.04 -7.22
C GLY A 230 2.93 22.12 -6.46
N ILE A 231 2.65 20.98 -7.09
CA ILE A 231 1.88 19.92 -6.46
C ILE A 231 2.85 19.07 -5.66
N SER A 232 2.76 19.14 -4.34
CA SER A 232 3.58 18.33 -3.44
C SER A 232 2.76 17.32 -2.67
N LEU A 233 3.30 16.11 -2.55
CA LEU A 233 2.72 14.99 -1.80
C LEU A 233 3.50 14.80 -0.51
N LYS A 234 2.87 15.05 0.62
CA LYS A 234 3.49 14.94 1.94
C LYS A 234 2.93 13.79 2.73
N TYR A 235 3.81 12.99 3.29
CA TYR A 235 3.45 12.00 4.30
C TYR A 235 2.99 12.69 5.58
N ILE A 236 1.87 12.25 6.13
CA ILE A 236 1.37 12.65 7.45
C ILE A 236 1.38 11.41 8.35
N ASP A 237 1.96 11.56 9.53
CA ASP A 237 1.92 10.48 10.52
C ASP A 237 0.46 10.28 10.99
N PRO A 238 -0.10 9.06 10.92
CA PRO A 238 -1.46 8.79 11.38
C PRO A 238 -1.74 9.22 12.82
N LYS A 239 -0.72 9.24 13.69
CA LYS A 239 -0.88 9.72 15.06
C LYS A 239 -1.13 11.23 15.15
N ASP A 240 -0.61 12.00 14.19
CA ASP A 240 -0.73 13.46 14.14
C ASP A 240 -1.94 13.90 13.28
N PHE A 241 -2.71 12.97 12.74
CA PHE A 241 -3.88 13.22 11.92
C PHE A 241 -5.16 13.30 12.76
N VAL A 242 -5.97 14.31 12.51
CA VAL A 242 -7.29 14.54 13.15
C VAL A 242 -8.36 14.53 12.09
N HIS A 243 -9.48 13.88 12.34
CA HIS A 243 -10.60 13.81 11.42
C HIS A 243 -11.95 13.74 12.17
N SER A 244 -13.03 14.02 11.46
CA SER A 244 -14.39 13.83 11.97
C SER A 244 -14.69 12.35 12.21
N TYR A 245 -15.78 12.06 12.93
CA TYR A 245 -16.22 10.68 13.11
C TYR A 245 -16.47 10.02 11.75
N THR A 246 -15.96 8.79 11.59
CA THR A 246 -16.17 7.95 10.43
C THR A 246 -16.07 6.48 10.82
N GLU A 247 -16.82 5.63 10.17
CA GLU A 247 -16.72 4.18 10.20
C GLU A 247 -16.28 3.62 8.83
N ASP A 248 -16.18 4.50 7.82
CA ASP A 248 -15.73 4.13 6.49
C ASP A 248 -14.21 3.98 6.45
N PRO A 249 -13.65 2.79 6.10
CA PRO A 249 -12.21 2.59 5.94
C PRO A 249 -11.58 3.48 4.86
N ASN A 250 -12.39 3.98 3.93
CA ASN A 250 -11.94 4.86 2.85
C ASN A 250 -12.00 6.34 3.21
N PHE A 251 -12.60 6.72 4.33
CA PHE A 251 -12.72 8.11 4.79
C PHE A 251 -13.41 9.05 3.78
N GLU A 252 -14.44 8.57 3.08
CA GLU A 252 -15.16 9.38 2.09
C GLU A 252 -16.23 10.27 2.73
N ASP A 253 -16.67 9.94 3.95
CA ASP A 253 -17.72 10.62 4.72
C ASP A 253 -17.19 11.69 5.68
N ILE A 254 -15.88 11.96 5.71
CA ILE A 254 -15.28 12.90 6.64
C ILE A 254 -15.66 14.35 6.29
N SER A 255 -16.14 15.09 7.29
CA SER A 255 -16.49 16.50 7.16
C SER A 255 -15.33 17.45 7.40
N TYR A 256 -14.35 17.08 8.22
CA TYR A 256 -13.13 17.82 8.43
C TYR A 256 -11.94 16.88 8.61
N ALA A 257 -10.77 17.39 8.26
CA ALA A 257 -9.50 16.75 8.48
C ALA A 257 -8.43 17.79 8.87
N GLY A 258 -7.44 17.37 9.63
CA GLY A 258 -6.33 18.22 10.01
C GLY A 258 -5.08 17.42 10.36
N ALA A 259 -3.94 18.07 10.28
CA ALA A 259 -2.66 17.53 10.70
C ALA A 259 -2.02 18.43 11.75
N VAL A 260 -1.65 17.85 12.87
CA VAL A 260 -0.89 18.56 13.92
C VAL A 260 0.59 18.40 13.61
N ARG A 261 1.27 19.50 13.36
CA ARG A 261 2.71 19.50 13.06
C ARG A 261 3.48 20.25 14.13
N ARG A 262 4.65 19.74 14.43
CA ARG A 262 5.62 20.41 15.30
C ARG A 262 6.67 21.05 14.43
N ILE A 263 6.77 22.37 14.53
CA ILE A 263 7.70 23.18 13.76
C ILE A 263 8.49 24.11 14.66
N THR A 264 9.66 24.52 14.21
CA THR A 264 10.42 25.57 14.90
C THR A 264 9.80 26.92 14.64
N ILE A 265 10.09 27.93 15.53
CA ILE A 265 9.62 29.27 15.30
C ILE A 265 10.18 29.88 13.99
N SER A 266 11.39 29.50 13.62
CA SER A 266 11.99 29.89 12.34
C SER A 266 11.18 29.39 11.14
N GLU A 267 10.73 28.15 11.20
CA GLU A 267 9.86 27.57 10.18
C GLU A 267 8.47 28.22 10.19
N LEU A 268 7.92 28.51 11.38
CA LEU A 268 6.68 29.26 11.51
C LEU A 268 6.81 30.65 10.87
N LYS A 269 7.91 31.35 11.10
CA LYS A 269 8.17 32.67 10.49
C LYS A 269 8.28 32.57 8.97
N ARG A 270 8.90 31.52 8.45
CA ARG A 270 8.95 31.24 7.00
C ARG A 270 7.57 30.99 6.41
N MET A 271 6.69 30.30 7.13
CA MET A 271 5.33 29.98 6.65
C MET A 271 4.37 31.14 6.75
N ALA A 272 4.37 31.82 7.88
CA ALA A 272 3.43 32.92 8.15
C ALA A 272 3.91 34.29 7.63
N GLY A 273 5.22 34.51 7.53
CA GLY A 273 5.80 35.79 7.07
C GLY A 273 5.24 36.97 7.82
N ASP A 274 4.77 37.97 7.08
CA ASP A 274 4.20 39.21 7.62
C ASP A 274 2.76 39.09 8.15
N LYS A 275 2.14 37.88 8.05
CA LYS A 275 0.76 37.62 8.52
C LYS A 275 0.66 37.56 10.04
N LEU A 276 1.78 37.40 10.74
CA LEU A 276 1.93 37.48 12.19
C LEU A 276 2.90 38.58 12.54
N THR A 277 2.56 39.36 13.59
CA THR A 277 3.43 40.45 14.08
C THR A 277 4.58 39.89 14.94
N GLU A 278 5.67 40.65 15.08
CA GLU A 278 6.81 40.22 15.92
C GLU A 278 6.42 40.00 17.38
N GLU A 279 5.47 40.78 17.91
CA GLU A 279 4.94 40.58 19.26
C GLU A 279 4.20 39.22 19.38
N GLN A 280 3.49 38.84 18.33
CA GLN A 280 2.83 37.53 18.30
C GLN A 280 3.84 36.40 18.26
N TYR A 281 4.91 36.50 17.50
CA TYR A 281 6.01 35.50 17.50
C TYR A 281 6.66 35.41 18.90
N LYS A 282 6.90 36.52 19.59
CA LYS A 282 7.42 36.49 20.97
C LYS A 282 6.46 35.79 21.93
N LYS A 283 5.17 36.09 21.87
CA LYS A 283 4.16 35.44 22.71
C LYS A 283 4.04 33.93 22.40
N VAL A 284 4.20 33.53 21.14
CA VAL A 284 4.25 32.13 20.76
C VAL A 284 5.49 31.46 21.36
N ALA A 285 6.65 32.11 21.30
CA ALA A 285 7.89 31.61 21.89
C ALA A 285 7.79 31.41 23.41
N GLU A 286 7.26 32.44 24.11
CA GLU A 286 7.07 32.41 25.57
C GLU A 286 6.13 31.26 25.99
N LYS A 287 5.01 31.10 25.29
CA LYS A 287 4.06 29.99 25.58
C LYS A 287 4.64 28.63 25.24
N SER A 288 5.43 28.53 24.21
CA SER A 288 6.09 27.27 23.83
C SER A 288 7.13 26.89 24.90
N ALA A 289 7.93 27.83 25.39
CA ALA A 289 8.88 27.60 26.45
C ALA A 289 8.21 27.18 27.79
N SER A 290 7.10 27.84 28.16
CA SER A 290 6.37 27.50 29.38
C SER A 290 5.68 26.10 29.32
N ARG A 291 5.21 25.71 28.15
CA ARG A 291 4.51 24.44 27.93
C ARG A 291 5.45 23.23 28.01
N TYR A 292 6.71 23.41 27.64
CA TYR A 292 7.74 22.37 27.75
C TYR A 292 8.46 22.31 29.11
N GLY A 293 8.33 23.37 29.93
CA GLY A 293 9.04 23.50 31.20
C GLY A 293 8.39 22.79 32.40
N ASN A 294 7.07 22.74 32.51
CA ASN A 294 6.38 22.41 33.75
C ASN A 294 5.17 21.45 33.64
N ASP A 295 4.79 20.98 32.47
CA ASP A 295 3.53 20.26 32.34
C ASP A 295 3.71 18.78 32.06
N SER A 296 3.31 17.94 33.01
CA SER A 296 3.22 16.48 32.88
C SER A 296 2.24 16.03 31.78
N SER A 297 1.40 16.94 31.27
CA SER A 297 0.54 16.69 30.10
C SER A 297 1.31 16.66 28.78
N ALA A 298 2.48 17.34 28.71
CA ALA A 298 3.39 17.22 27.58
C ALA A 298 4.02 15.83 27.48
N LEU A 299 4.18 15.12 28.59
CA LEU A 299 4.61 13.71 28.67
C LEU A 299 3.64 12.75 27.94
N ARG A 300 2.36 13.12 27.83
CA ARG A 300 1.34 12.27 27.16
C ARG A 300 1.49 12.22 25.65
N ARG A 301 2.10 13.24 25.03
CA ARG A 301 2.18 13.35 23.57
C ARG A 301 3.55 13.04 22.99
N SER A 302 4.60 13.10 23.79
CA SER A 302 5.96 12.92 23.33
C SER A 302 6.75 11.95 24.18
N HIS A 303 6.25 10.76 24.42
CA HIS A 303 7.08 9.69 24.97
C HIS A 303 8.32 9.42 24.10
N TYR A 304 8.35 9.91 22.87
CA TYR A 304 9.46 9.75 21.93
C TYR A 304 10.53 10.82 22.02
N ASP A 305 10.23 12.05 22.44
CA ASP A 305 11.11 13.17 22.16
C ASP A 305 11.78 13.82 23.37
N ASN A 306 11.26 13.60 24.59
CA ASN A 306 11.69 14.44 25.72
C ASN A 306 12.99 13.99 26.41
N GLN A 307 13.37 12.73 26.33
CA GLN A 307 14.63 12.29 26.94
C GLN A 307 15.84 12.48 26.04
N SER A 308 15.66 12.38 24.71
CA SER A 308 16.77 12.45 23.76
C SER A 308 17.20 13.86 23.40
N ARG A 309 16.27 14.82 23.29
CA ARG A 309 16.58 16.17 22.83
C ARG A 309 17.15 17.08 23.91
N ARG A 310 16.71 16.94 25.15
CA ARG A 310 17.26 17.75 26.28
C ARG A 310 18.72 17.41 26.63
N THR A 311 19.12 16.19 26.41
CA THR A 311 20.45 15.71 26.83
C THR A 311 21.49 15.72 25.72
N VAL A 312 21.11 15.67 24.46
CA VAL A 312 22.07 15.45 23.35
C VAL A 312 22.51 16.74 22.67
N TYR A 313 21.66 17.76 22.56
CA TYR A 313 21.97 18.94 21.72
C TYR A 313 22.13 20.28 22.45
N GLY A 314 21.75 20.38 23.72
CA GLY A 314 21.98 21.61 24.52
C GLY A 314 21.29 22.88 24.03
N TYR A 315 20.48 22.79 22.97
CA TYR A 315 19.72 23.90 22.42
C TYR A 315 18.24 23.73 22.75
N ASP A 316 17.63 24.69 23.43
CA ASP A 316 16.18 24.83 23.52
C ASP A 316 15.66 25.35 22.17
N GLU A 317 15.45 24.47 21.22
CA GLU A 317 14.67 24.81 20.04
C GLU A 317 13.22 25.04 20.47
N TYR A 318 12.76 26.26 20.29
CA TYR A 318 11.35 26.59 20.51
C TYR A 318 10.48 25.89 19.49
N VAL A 319 9.87 24.78 19.91
CA VAL A 319 8.99 23.98 19.07
C VAL A 319 7.55 24.39 19.31
N VAL A 320 6.86 24.71 18.24
CA VAL A 320 5.47 25.16 18.23
C VAL A 320 4.60 24.09 17.58
N GLU A 321 3.45 23.78 18.18
CA GLU A 321 2.44 22.92 17.58
C GLU A 321 1.50 23.78 16.74
N ILE A 322 1.37 23.43 15.46
CA ILE A 322 0.41 24.03 14.53
C ILE A 322 -0.58 22.98 14.06
N LEU A 323 -1.82 23.40 13.90
CA LEU A 323 -2.89 22.60 13.29
C LEU A 323 -3.15 23.14 11.89
N GLU A 324 -2.81 22.36 10.87
CA GLU A 324 -3.25 22.59 9.50
C GLU A 324 -4.59 21.88 9.32
N PHE A 325 -5.69 22.61 9.18
CA PHE A 325 -7.02 22.01 9.10
C PHE A 325 -7.76 22.42 7.85
N GLU A 326 -8.65 21.55 7.42
CA GLU A 326 -9.59 21.74 6.32
C GLU A 326 -10.96 21.16 6.72
N PHE A 327 -12.02 21.81 6.26
CA PHE A 327 -13.37 21.31 6.46
C PHE A 327 -14.25 21.58 5.24
N LEU A 328 -15.25 20.72 5.06
CA LEU A 328 -16.25 20.84 4.03
C LEU A 328 -17.42 21.67 4.53
N SER A 329 -17.89 22.59 3.72
CA SER A 329 -19.11 23.35 4.00
C SER A 329 -19.87 23.62 2.70
N THR A 330 -21.18 23.46 2.75
CA THR A 330 -22.05 23.69 1.60
C THR A 330 -22.42 25.17 1.51
N ASP A 331 -22.24 25.75 0.35
CA ASP A 331 -22.58 27.15 0.05
C ASP A 331 -23.53 27.19 -1.14
N THR A 332 -24.48 28.10 -1.09
CA THR A 332 -25.42 28.33 -2.19
C THR A 332 -24.80 29.32 -3.19
N MET A 333 -24.58 28.89 -4.40
CA MET A 333 -24.14 29.74 -5.51
C MET A 333 -25.33 30.08 -6.40
N PHE A 334 -25.42 31.33 -6.79
CA PHE A 334 -26.47 31.84 -7.68
C PHE A 334 -25.92 32.03 -9.09
N PHE A 335 -26.68 31.57 -10.06
CA PHE A 335 -26.40 31.75 -11.48
C PHE A 335 -27.53 32.52 -12.12
N GLU A 336 -27.19 33.51 -12.95
CA GLU A 336 -28.16 34.24 -13.76
C GLU A 336 -28.01 33.82 -15.20
N GLU A 337 -29.09 33.36 -15.79
CA GLU A 337 -29.15 33.05 -17.19
C GLU A 337 -29.26 34.36 -17.99
N LYS A 338 -28.32 34.58 -18.92
CA LYS A 338 -28.35 35.73 -19.84
C LYS A 338 -28.37 35.23 -21.25
N GLU A 339 -29.32 35.73 -22.01
CA GLU A 339 -29.41 35.51 -23.43
C GLU A 339 -28.63 36.59 -24.21
N ASN A 340 -27.78 36.15 -25.13
CA ASN A 340 -27.01 37.04 -25.97
C ASN A 340 -27.88 37.53 -27.15
N ARG A 341 -27.49 38.62 -27.80
CA ARG A 341 -28.21 39.17 -28.99
C ARG A 341 -28.42 38.16 -30.13
N PHE A 342 -27.72 37.05 -30.12
CA PHE A 342 -27.83 35.98 -31.11
C PHE A 342 -28.66 34.78 -30.62
N GLY A 343 -29.40 34.90 -29.51
CA GLY A 343 -30.25 33.83 -28.98
C GLY A 343 -29.50 32.75 -28.21
N ASN A 344 -28.21 32.89 -28.01
CA ASN A 344 -27.45 31.95 -27.20
C ASN A 344 -27.57 32.30 -25.70
N THR A 345 -28.01 31.34 -24.91
CA THR A 345 -28.12 31.47 -23.46
C THR A 345 -26.81 31.09 -22.78
N GLY A 346 -26.36 31.91 -21.83
CA GLY A 346 -25.17 31.67 -21.00
C GLY A 346 -25.49 31.87 -19.53
N PHE A 347 -24.94 30.98 -18.68
CA PHE A 347 -25.06 31.07 -17.23
C PHE A 347 -23.88 31.86 -16.65
N PHE A 348 -24.18 32.92 -15.94
CA PHE A 348 -23.17 33.77 -15.30
C PHE A 348 -23.24 33.60 -13.78
N MET A 349 -22.14 33.17 -13.18
CA MET A 349 -22.00 33.04 -11.75
C MET A 349 -22.05 34.43 -11.09
N LYS A 350 -22.85 34.56 -10.05
CA LYS A 350 -22.95 35.76 -9.21
C LYS A 350 -22.10 35.61 -7.96
N GLY A 351 -21.60 36.75 -7.47
CA GLY A 351 -20.86 36.75 -6.20
C GLY A 351 -21.75 36.37 -5.01
N TYR A 352 -21.13 35.92 -3.94
CA TYR A 352 -21.79 35.47 -2.70
C TYR A 352 -22.71 36.54 -2.05
N ASN A 353 -22.54 37.82 -2.36
CA ASN A 353 -23.37 38.95 -1.90
C ASN A 353 -24.57 39.24 -2.81
N TYR A 354 -24.86 38.35 -3.78
CA TYR A 354 -25.98 38.58 -4.68
C TYR A 354 -27.31 38.50 -3.98
N LYS A 355 -27.99 39.66 -3.87
CA LYS A 355 -29.37 39.72 -3.42
C LYS A 355 -30.28 39.71 -4.62
N GLN A 356 -31.17 38.72 -4.68
CA GLN A 356 -32.18 38.62 -5.72
C GLN A 356 -33.03 39.88 -5.74
N ARG A 357 -33.15 40.52 -6.92
CA ARG A 357 -34.08 41.61 -7.12
C ARG A 357 -35.47 41.03 -7.33
N THR A 358 -36.31 41.08 -6.31
CA THR A 358 -37.73 40.76 -6.38
C THR A 358 -38.49 41.97 -6.90
N GLY A 359 -39.26 41.86 -8.01
CA GLY A 359 -40.21 42.88 -8.47
C GLY A 359 -39.87 43.57 -9.80
N GLY A 360 -39.49 42.85 -10.85
CA GLY A 360 -39.37 43.35 -12.22
C GLY A 360 -40.32 42.62 -13.19
N VAL A 361 -40.70 43.29 -14.29
CA VAL A 361 -41.60 42.75 -15.33
C VAL A 361 -41.01 41.53 -16.05
N PHE A 362 -39.73 41.23 -15.83
CA PHE A 362 -39.02 40.01 -16.27
C PHE A 362 -38.42 39.36 -15.02
N GLU A 363 -39.18 38.53 -14.33
CA GLU A 363 -38.66 37.63 -13.28
C GLU A 363 -37.75 36.58 -13.95
N ARG A 364 -36.42 36.87 -13.98
CA ARG A 364 -35.43 35.84 -14.25
C ARG A 364 -35.27 35.01 -13.02
N VAL A 365 -35.64 33.73 -13.11
CA VAL A 365 -35.46 32.78 -12.02
C VAL A 365 -33.96 32.56 -11.85
N PRO A 366 -33.35 32.97 -10.73
CA PRO A 366 -31.97 32.64 -10.50
C PRO A 366 -31.89 31.14 -10.24
N HIS A 367 -31.02 30.48 -10.95
CA HIS A 367 -30.68 29.09 -10.64
C HIS A 367 -29.73 29.09 -9.45
N SER A 368 -30.10 28.45 -8.37
CA SER A 368 -29.25 28.23 -7.21
C SER A 368 -28.71 26.81 -7.26
N LEU A 369 -27.40 26.69 -7.06
CA LEU A 369 -26.72 25.42 -6.94
C LEU A 369 -26.03 25.37 -5.57
N GLU A 370 -26.27 24.31 -4.83
CA GLU A 370 -25.55 24.07 -3.59
C GLU A 370 -24.23 23.35 -3.91
N LEU A 371 -23.14 24.01 -3.60
CA LEU A 371 -21.80 23.51 -3.82
C LEU A 371 -21.08 23.32 -2.50
N THR A 372 -20.50 22.15 -2.30
CA THR A 372 -19.61 21.90 -1.19
C THR A 372 -18.25 22.54 -1.49
N ASN A 373 -17.77 23.40 -0.61
CA ASN A 373 -16.49 24.07 -0.69
C ASN A 373 -15.58 23.62 0.45
N VAL A 374 -14.26 23.70 0.22
CA VAL A 374 -13.25 23.42 1.23
C VAL A 374 -12.78 24.73 1.81
N TYR A 375 -12.90 24.86 3.12
CA TYR A 375 -12.32 25.93 3.90
C TYR A 375 -11.16 25.38 4.71
N GLY A 376 -10.15 26.19 4.98
CA GLY A 376 -9.04 25.73 5.78
C GLY A 376 -8.06 26.85 6.12
N GLY A 377 -7.16 26.54 7.03
CA GLY A 377 -6.15 27.48 7.49
C GLY A 377 -5.12 26.80 8.37
N VAL A 378 -4.20 27.61 8.88
CA VAL A 378 -3.16 27.18 9.82
C VAL A 378 -3.38 27.88 11.16
N TYR A 379 -3.57 27.09 12.20
CA TYR A 379 -3.84 27.54 13.56
C TYR A 379 -2.67 27.19 14.49
N VAL A 380 -2.17 28.15 15.22
CA VAL A 380 -1.14 27.97 16.25
C VAL A 380 -1.79 27.52 17.54
N MET A 381 -1.62 26.24 17.88
CA MET A 381 -2.30 25.62 19.02
C MET A 381 -1.86 26.25 20.35
N GLY A 382 -2.84 26.44 21.23
CA GLY A 382 -2.62 27.03 22.54
C GLY A 382 -2.38 28.55 22.56
N CYS A 383 -2.07 29.16 21.41
CA CYS A 383 -1.82 30.59 21.33
C CYS A 383 -3.00 31.40 20.78
N GLY A 384 -3.89 30.75 20.05
CA GLY A 384 -5.07 31.39 19.49
C GLY A 384 -4.77 32.30 18.28
N TYR A 385 -3.66 32.07 17.58
CA TYR A 385 -3.32 32.75 16.33
C TYR A 385 -3.62 31.87 15.13
N MET A 386 -4.10 32.51 14.06
CA MET A 386 -4.43 31.81 12.81
C MET A 386 -4.01 32.65 11.61
N PHE A 387 -3.47 32.01 10.61
CA PHE A 387 -3.10 32.59 9.32
C PHE A 387 -3.52 31.67 8.18
N ASP A 388 -3.52 32.20 6.95
CA ASP A 388 -3.91 31.48 5.73
C ASP A 388 -5.31 30.84 5.77
N TYR A 389 -6.22 31.44 6.51
CA TYR A 389 -7.61 30.98 6.57
C TYR A 389 -8.41 31.56 5.41
N GLY A 390 -9.15 30.71 4.75
CA GLY A 390 -10.08 31.06 3.69
C GLY A 390 -10.60 29.83 2.94
N MET A 391 -11.40 30.10 1.91
CA MET A 391 -11.84 29.09 0.98
C MET A 391 -10.64 28.66 0.10
N LYS A 392 -10.43 27.38 0.02
CA LYS A 392 -9.37 26.81 -0.83
C LYS A 392 -9.75 26.96 -2.29
N THR A 393 -8.90 27.60 -3.06
CA THR A 393 -9.05 27.72 -4.52
C THR A 393 -8.48 26.50 -5.23
N ASN A 394 -8.90 26.27 -6.46
CA ASN A 394 -8.39 25.16 -7.31
C ASN A 394 -8.57 23.76 -6.70
N MET A 395 -9.66 23.57 -5.95
CA MET A 395 -10.01 22.24 -5.45
C MET A 395 -10.62 21.41 -6.57
N PRO A 396 -10.15 20.19 -6.76
CA PRO A 396 -10.66 19.31 -7.82
C PRO A 396 -12.09 18.88 -7.52
N ARG A 397 -12.94 18.90 -8.56
CA ARG A 397 -14.32 18.44 -8.51
C ARG A 397 -14.54 17.30 -9.49
N ASN A 398 -15.46 16.42 -9.16
CA ASN A 398 -15.87 15.38 -10.10
C ASN A 398 -16.83 15.98 -11.13
N MET A 399 -16.61 15.68 -12.42
CA MET A 399 -17.44 16.19 -13.49
C MET A 399 -18.89 15.70 -13.45
N TYR A 400 -19.13 14.50 -12.94
CA TYR A 400 -20.48 13.96 -12.80
C TYR A 400 -21.24 14.54 -11.59
N ASP A 401 -20.53 15.06 -10.59
CA ASP A 401 -21.10 15.68 -9.42
C ASP A 401 -20.25 16.88 -9.00
N LEU A 402 -20.51 18.01 -9.66
CA LEU A 402 -19.83 19.28 -9.38
C LEU A 402 -20.17 19.82 -7.99
N SER A 403 -21.22 19.29 -7.35
CA SER A 403 -21.63 19.71 -6.00
C SER A 403 -20.63 19.25 -4.95
N LYS A 404 -19.90 18.15 -5.19
CA LYS A 404 -18.98 17.54 -4.23
C LYS A 404 -17.52 17.84 -4.54
N THR A 405 -16.74 17.99 -3.49
CA THR A 405 -15.29 18.07 -3.53
C THR A 405 -14.71 17.29 -2.35
N ASN A 406 -13.47 16.83 -2.51
CA ASN A 406 -12.77 16.09 -1.47
C ASN A 406 -11.76 16.99 -0.74
N LEU A 407 -11.47 16.66 0.51
CA LEU A 407 -10.38 17.27 1.26
C LEU A 407 -9.02 16.94 0.61
N SER A 408 -7.99 17.72 0.95
CA SER A 408 -6.64 17.51 0.42
C SER A 408 -5.90 16.29 1.04
N TYR A 409 -6.60 15.49 1.82
CA TYR A 409 -6.05 14.32 2.51
C TYR A 409 -6.56 13.04 1.86
N SER A 410 -5.65 12.24 1.31
CA SER A 410 -5.92 10.89 0.86
C SER A 410 -5.64 9.93 2.02
N VAL A 411 -6.68 9.35 2.58
CA VAL A 411 -6.63 8.49 3.77
C VAL A 411 -7.23 7.13 3.45
N VAL A 412 -6.60 6.07 3.94
CA VAL A 412 -7.12 4.71 3.84
C VAL A 412 -6.76 3.95 5.11
N ALA A 413 -7.69 3.13 5.60
CA ALA A 413 -7.45 2.15 6.64
C ALA A 413 -7.74 0.74 6.14
N THR A 414 -7.18 -0.27 6.79
CA THR A 414 -7.49 -1.68 6.51
C THR A 414 -8.86 -2.06 7.02
N ASN A 415 -9.18 -1.67 8.23
CA ASN A 415 -10.47 -1.84 8.88
C ASN A 415 -10.61 -0.78 9.99
N LEU A 416 -11.84 -0.30 10.21
CA LEU A 416 -12.16 0.67 11.25
C LEU A 416 -13.20 0.09 12.22
N ASP A 417 -12.97 0.30 13.52
CA ASP A 417 -13.90 -0.03 14.56
C ASP A 417 -13.91 1.12 15.58
N ASN A 418 -15.03 1.84 15.70
CA ASN A 418 -15.16 3.00 16.56
C ASN A 418 -14.00 4.03 16.41
N MET A 419 -13.68 4.40 15.16
CA MET A 419 -12.56 5.29 14.79
C MET A 419 -11.16 4.75 15.08
N VAL A 420 -11.01 3.51 15.55
CA VAL A 420 -9.71 2.89 15.82
C VAL A 420 -9.39 1.88 14.70
N PRO A 421 -8.37 2.15 13.88
CA PRO A 421 -7.96 1.21 12.86
C PRO A 421 -7.38 -0.06 13.48
N LYS A 422 -7.77 -1.21 12.92
CA LYS A 422 -7.22 -2.51 13.31
C LYS A 422 -6.02 -2.84 12.43
N SER A 423 -4.89 -3.14 13.05
CA SER A 423 -3.66 -3.51 12.33
C SER A 423 -3.30 -4.98 12.55
N MET A 424 -2.51 -5.53 11.64
CA MET A 424 -1.95 -6.88 11.78
C MET A 424 -1.13 -7.01 13.07
N ILE A 425 -0.34 -6.01 13.41
CA ILE A 425 0.45 -6.01 14.66
C ILE A 425 -0.46 -5.94 15.89
N GLY A 426 -1.53 -5.13 15.85
CA GLY A 426 -2.48 -5.02 16.95
C GLY A 426 -3.15 -6.34 17.31
N SER A 427 -3.49 -7.17 16.31
CA SER A 427 -4.11 -8.48 16.52
C SER A 427 -3.14 -9.55 17.04
N THR A 428 -1.83 -9.38 16.84
CA THR A 428 -0.82 -10.38 17.20
C THR A 428 -0.01 -10.04 18.44
N LYS A 429 -0.11 -8.82 18.97
CA LYS A 429 0.68 -8.36 20.12
C LYS A 429 0.54 -9.26 21.35
N GLY A 430 -0.66 -9.77 21.65
CA GLY A 430 -0.88 -10.64 22.78
C GLY A 430 -0.11 -11.97 22.70
N PHE A 431 -0.03 -12.56 21.50
CA PHE A 431 0.76 -13.77 21.28
C PHE A 431 2.26 -13.50 21.35
N ALA A 432 2.70 -12.33 20.90
CA ALA A 432 4.10 -11.90 21.03
C ALA A 432 4.50 -11.71 22.50
N ASP A 433 3.61 -11.18 23.36
CA ASP A 433 3.83 -11.07 24.79
C ASP A 433 3.97 -12.43 25.45
N MET A 434 3.09 -13.39 25.11
CA MET A 434 3.16 -14.74 25.62
C MET A 434 4.42 -15.48 25.15
N LEU A 435 4.83 -15.25 23.90
CA LEU A 435 6.08 -15.79 23.36
C LEU A 435 7.30 -15.23 24.11
N GLN A 436 7.34 -13.93 24.34
CA GLN A 436 8.39 -13.28 25.12
C GLN A 436 8.46 -13.81 26.55
N LEU A 437 7.31 -13.92 27.21
CA LEU A 437 7.22 -14.47 28.56
C LEU A 437 7.71 -15.93 28.62
N THR A 438 7.35 -16.73 27.63
CA THR A 438 7.81 -18.11 27.51
C THR A 438 9.32 -18.18 27.30
N HIS A 439 9.89 -17.28 26.48
CA HIS A 439 11.33 -17.15 26.27
C HIS A 439 12.07 -16.83 27.58
N LEU A 440 11.55 -15.88 28.37
CA LEU A 440 12.11 -15.54 29.69
C LEU A 440 12.01 -16.71 30.65
N LYS A 441 10.92 -17.48 30.64
CA LYS A 441 10.78 -18.70 31.44
C LYS A 441 11.76 -19.80 31.01
N ILE A 442 12.05 -19.91 29.69
CA ILE A 442 13.10 -20.84 29.23
C ILE A 442 14.46 -20.40 29.75
N GLN A 443 14.81 -19.12 29.68
CA GLN A 443 16.06 -18.60 30.25
C GLN A 443 16.14 -18.88 31.77
N GLN A 444 15.04 -18.66 32.50
CA GLN A 444 14.94 -18.93 33.89
C GLN A 444 15.10 -20.43 34.19
N ALA A 445 14.49 -21.30 33.39
CA ALA A 445 14.63 -22.75 33.54
C ALA A 445 16.07 -23.21 33.28
N ILE A 446 16.71 -22.66 32.23
CA ILE A 446 18.13 -22.93 31.92
C ILE A 446 19.04 -22.45 33.05
N ALA A 447 18.81 -21.23 33.55
CA ALA A 447 19.62 -20.68 34.66
C ALA A 447 19.46 -21.47 35.96
N LYS A 448 18.28 -22.07 36.19
CA LYS A 448 18.00 -22.95 37.33
C LYS A 448 18.31 -24.41 37.07
N ALA A 449 18.57 -24.77 35.80
CA ALA A 449 18.92 -26.15 35.46
C ALA A 449 20.25 -26.53 36.14
N LYS A 450 20.13 -27.27 37.18
CA LYS A 450 21.25 -27.97 37.78
C LYS A 450 21.31 -29.35 37.14
N PRO A 451 22.48 -30.01 37.08
CA PRO A 451 22.52 -31.43 36.79
C PRO A 451 21.55 -32.15 37.73
N ASP A 452 20.90 -33.21 37.29
CA ASP A 452 19.87 -33.92 38.05
C ASP A 452 20.33 -34.11 39.48
N GLY A 453 19.63 -33.42 40.37
CA GLY A 453 19.99 -33.42 41.79
C GLY A 453 19.53 -34.71 42.46
N LEU A 454 20.33 -35.24 43.31
CA LEU A 454 20.00 -36.38 44.14
C LEU A 454 19.77 -35.93 45.55
N ILE A 455 18.69 -36.36 46.19
CA ILE A 455 18.55 -36.28 47.64
C ILE A 455 19.23 -37.52 48.18
N ILE A 456 20.26 -37.32 48.98
CA ILE A 456 21.07 -38.38 49.55
C ILE A 456 20.80 -38.41 51.05
N ASP A 457 20.39 -39.55 51.56
CA ASP A 457 20.32 -39.80 52.99
C ASP A 457 21.72 -40.21 53.47
N ILE A 458 22.33 -39.35 54.24
CA ILE A 458 23.70 -39.56 54.75
C ILE A 458 23.79 -40.80 55.66
N GLU A 459 22.78 -41.07 56.45
CA GLU A 459 22.77 -42.23 57.34
C GLU A 459 22.69 -43.54 56.55
N GLY A 460 22.02 -43.56 55.42
CA GLY A 460 21.96 -44.72 54.54
C GLY A 460 23.24 -44.99 53.73
N LEU A 461 24.17 -44.06 53.78
CA LEU A 461 25.49 -44.16 53.08
C LEU A 461 26.64 -44.43 54.09
N GLU A 462 26.39 -44.38 55.40
CA GLU A 462 27.39 -44.70 56.36
C GLU A 462 27.72 -46.23 56.35
N ASN A 463 28.97 -46.54 56.47
CA ASN A 463 29.51 -47.94 56.57
C ASN A 463 29.23 -48.75 55.22
N VAL A 464 29.24 -48.15 54.07
CA VAL A 464 29.17 -48.86 52.77
C VAL A 464 30.59 -49.37 52.46
N GLN A 465 30.77 -50.69 52.40
CA GLN A 465 32.03 -51.35 52.03
C GLN A 465 31.92 -51.90 50.65
N LEU A 466 32.77 -51.43 49.73
CA LEU A 466 32.91 -51.92 48.32
C LEU A 466 34.19 -52.79 48.28
N GLY A 467 34.03 -54.11 48.37
CA GLY A 467 35.13 -55.04 48.21
C GLY A 467 36.07 -55.14 49.43
N LYS A 468 37.38 -55.35 49.24
CA LYS A 468 38.40 -55.47 50.31
C LYS A 468 39.00 -54.13 50.74
N GLY A 469 38.51 -53.00 50.21
CA GLY A 469 38.92 -51.68 50.68
C GLY A 469 38.01 -51.19 51.79
N GLY A 470 38.50 -50.35 52.70
CA GLY A 470 37.79 -49.88 53.91
C GLY A 470 36.43 -49.20 53.57
N GLU A 471 35.83 -48.68 54.64
CA GLU A 471 34.56 -47.91 54.59
C GLU A 471 34.73 -46.67 53.69
N LEU A 472 33.88 -46.52 52.72
CA LEU A 472 33.85 -45.35 51.85
C LEU A 472 33.07 -44.22 52.52
N GLN A 473 33.62 -43.04 52.45
CA GLN A 473 32.93 -41.80 52.86
C GLN A 473 31.81 -41.39 51.88
N PRO A 474 30.73 -40.74 52.35
CA PRO A 474 29.66 -40.29 51.50
C PRO A 474 30.11 -39.44 50.28
N LEU A 475 31.20 -38.69 50.45
CA LEU A 475 31.75 -37.87 49.36
C LEU A 475 32.43 -38.72 48.30
N GLU A 476 33.14 -39.80 48.69
CA GLU A 476 33.77 -40.75 47.78
C GLU A 476 32.73 -41.57 46.98
N LEU A 477 31.59 -41.87 47.61
CA LEU A 477 30.45 -42.50 46.93
C LEU A 477 29.81 -41.58 45.88
N HIS A 478 29.78 -40.26 46.14
CA HIS A 478 29.33 -39.27 45.18
C HIS A 478 30.28 -39.15 43.99
N ASP A 479 31.59 -39.15 44.21
CA ASP A 479 32.60 -39.13 43.17
C ASP A 479 32.56 -40.41 42.28
N ILE A 480 32.28 -41.58 42.89
CA ILE A 480 32.07 -42.83 42.16
C ILE A 480 30.81 -42.76 41.30
N TYR A 481 29.74 -42.13 41.79
CA TYR A 481 28.51 -41.92 41.02
C TYR A 481 28.75 -41.00 39.83
N GLU A 482 29.46 -39.89 40.00
CA GLU A 482 29.79 -39.01 38.88
C GLU A 482 30.62 -39.68 37.80
N GLN A 483 31.51 -40.63 38.19
CA GLN A 483 32.35 -41.35 37.22
C GLN A 483 31.66 -42.53 36.57
N THR A 484 30.82 -43.27 37.30
CA THR A 484 30.27 -44.56 36.85
C THR A 484 28.77 -44.55 36.60
N GLY A 485 28.05 -43.51 37.07
CA GLY A 485 26.58 -43.43 37.00
C GLY A 485 25.88 -44.44 37.94
N VAL A 486 26.59 -45.16 38.82
CA VAL A 486 26.05 -46.18 39.72
C VAL A 486 26.19 -45.71 41.17
N PHE A 487 25.10 -45.71 41.90
CA PHE A 487 25.07 -45.35 43.28
C PHE A 487 24.94 -46.57 44.17
N TYR A 488 25.85 -46.72 45.17
CA TYR A 488 25.86 -47.83 46.12
C TYR A 488 25.31 -47.35 47.45
N TYR A 489 24.34 -48.10 48.06
CA TYR A 489 23.78 -47.80 49.37
C TYR A 489 23.50 -49.05 50.19
N ARG A 490 23.38 -48.90 51.48
CA ARG A 490 23.07 -49.99 52.38
C ARG A 490 21.56 -50.16 52.52
N SER A 491 20.99 -51.29 52.07
CA SER A 491 19.56 -51.54 52.12
C SER A 491 19.00 -52.07 53.42
N LYS A 492 19.85 -52.45 54.39
CA LYS A 492 19.44 -53.00 55.71
C LYS A 492 20.07 -52.21 56.85
N ASN A 493 19.24 -51.79 57.79
CA ASN A 493 19.71 -51.23 59.03
C ASN A 493 20.38 -52.29 59.93
N PRO A 494 21.32 -51.95 60.80
CA PRO A 494 21.90 -52.89 61.76
C PRO A 494 20.87 -53.55 62.66
N GLU A 495 19.70 -52.98 62.86
CA GLU A 495 18.58 -53.47 63.69
C GLU A 495 17.57 -54.34 62.89
N GLY A 496 17.83 -54.69 61.62
CA GLY A 496 17.05 -55.64 60.80
C GLY A 496 15.87 -55.11 60.00
N GLY A 497 15.70 -53.80 59.92
CA GLY A 497 14.69 -53.16 59.12
C GLY A 497 15.17 -52.89 57.63
N PHE A 498 14.27 -52.99 56.68
CA PHE A 498 14.57 -52.54 55.29
C PHE A 498 14.38 -51.02 55.20
N GLN A 499 15.41 -50.32 54.71
CA GLN A 499 15.30 -48.89 54.38
C GLN A 499 14.84 -48.74 52.93
N ASN A 500 13.97 -47.78 52.72
CA ASN A 500 13.67 -47.32 51.35
C ASN A 500 14.97 -46.76 50.73
N PRO A 501 15.15 -46.86 49.40
CA PRO A 501 16.33 -46.29 48.75
C PRO A 501 16.52 -44.86 49.19
N PRO A 502 17.71 -44.49 49.72
CA PRO A 502 17.98 -43.17 50.28
C PRO A 502 18.14 -42.10 49.18
N ILE A 503 17.86 -42.46 47.96
CA ILE A 503 18.08 -41.59 46.78
C ILE A 503 16.75 -41.33 46.11
N ARG A 504 16.42 -40.06 45.99
CA ARG A 504 15.30 -39.60 45.17
C ARG A 504 15.83 -38.58 44.14
N GLU A 505 15.52 -38.80 42.89
CA GLU A 505 15.77 -37.81 41.87
C GLU A 505 14.91 -36.55 42.10
N ILE A 506 15.55 -35.39 42.13
CA ILE A 506 14.88 -34.11 42.22
C ILE A 506 14.68 -33.64 40.77
N GLY A 507 13.55 -33.99 40.22
CA GLY A 507 12.92 -33.28 39.10
C GLY A 507 13.63 -33.33 37.77
N ASN A 508 12.88 -33.65 36.73
CA ASN A 508 13.26 -33.56 35.32
C ASN A 508 13.30 -32.10 34.84
N SER A 509 14.38 -31.35 35.08
CA SER A 509 14.59 -30.00 34.54
C SER A 509 14.52 -29.97 33.01
N ILE A 510 15.01 -31.00 32.32
CA ILE A 510 15.03 -31.13 30.87
C ILE A 510 13.61 -31.28 30.31
N ARG A 511 12.72 -32.01 31.00
CA ARG A 511 11.33 -32.18 30.55
C ARG A 511 10.57 -30.86 30.57
N ASN A 512 10.76 -30.05 31.60
CA ASN A 512 10.13 -28.74 31.72
C ASN A 512 10.62 -27.78 30.61
N ILE A 513 11.92 -27.85 30.26
CA ILE A 513 12.47 -27.04 29.13
C ILE A 513 11.84 -27.43 27.81
N ASN A 514 11.69 -28.73 27.53
CA ASN A 514 11.04 -29.22 26.32
C ASN A 514 9.57 -28.78 26.22
N GLU A 515 8.83 -28.80 27.32
CA GLU A 515 7.45 -28.30 27.35
C GLU A 515 7.39 -26.80 27.10
N LEU A 516 8.31 -26.00 27.61
CA LEU A 516 8.40 -24.57 27.35
C LEU A 516 8.80 -24.27 25.88
N VAL A 517 9.69 -25.06 25.30
CA VAL A 517 10.04 -24.95 23.86
C VAL A 517 8.84 -25.28 22.97
N ASN A 518 8.06 -26.30 23.33
CA ASN A 518 6.83 -26.63 22.63
C ASN A 518 5.80 -25.50 22.74
N LEU A 519 5.67 -24.85 23.89
CA LEU A 519 4.82 -23.70 24.12
C LEU A 519 5.29 -22.47 23.32
N TYR A 520 6.59 -22.22 23.24
CA TYR A 520 7.17 -21.18 22.39
C TYR A 520 6.82 -21.40 20.93
N ASN A 521 6.98 -22.61 20.41
CA ASN A 521 6.63 -22.98 19.06
C ASN A 521 5.12 -22.89 18.81
N HIS A 522 4.30 -23.19 19.81
CA HIS A 522 2.85 -23.00 19.74
C HIS A 522 2.49 -21.52 19.53
N TYR A 523 3.02 -20.59 20.34
CA TYR A 523 2.75 -19.17 20.15
C TYR A 523 3.29 -18.62 18.83
N LEU A 524 4.44 -19.10 18.36
CA LEU A 524 4.95 -18.74 17.04
C LEU A 524 4.00 -19.20 15.92
N ARG A 525 3.43 -20.41 16.06
CA ARG A 525 2.41 -20.93 15.13
C ARG A 525 1.14 -20.11 15.20
N MET A 526 0.66 -19.73 16.38
CA MET A 526 -0.50 -18.83 16.54
C MET A 526 -0.31 -17.47 15.85
N ILE A 527 0.90 -16.89 15.93
CA ILE A 527 1.22 -15.66 15.19
C ILE A 527 1.10 -15.89 13.68
N ARG A 528 1.62 -17.02 13.17
CA ARG A 528 1.48 -17.39 11.76
C ARG A 528 0.03 -17.59 11.33
N ASP A 529 -0.75 -18.29 12.14
CA ASP A 529 -2.16 -18.57 11.87
C ASP A 529 -3.00 -17.29 11.82
N VAL A 530 -2.78 -16.35 12.76
CA VAL A 530 -3.49 -15.07 12.79
C VAL A 530 -3.07 -14.14 11.67
N THR A 531 -1.79 -14.12 11.30
CA THR A 531 -1.30 -13.28 10.20
C THR A 531 -1.54 -13.90 8.82
N GLY A 532 -1.80 -15.21 8.78
CA GLY A 532 -1.86 -15.98 7.54
C GLY A 532 -0.51 -16.14 6.82
N ILE A 533 0.58 -15.69 7.44
CA ILE A 533 1.94 -15.80 6.90
C ILE A 533 2.49 -17.18 7.26
N ASN A 534 2.53 -18.07 6.29
CA ASN A 534 3.03 -19.43 6.48
C ASN A 534 4.56 -19.55 6.35
N GLU A 535 5.09 -20.73 6.63
CA GLU A 535 6.54 -21.03 6.59
C GLU A 535 7.16 -20.80 5.20
N ALA A 536 6.39 -20.98 4.15
CA ALA A 536 6.85 -20.74 2.78
C ALA A 536 7.07 -19.24 2.50
N MET A 537 6.31 -18.36 3.17
CA MET A 537 6.41 -16.90 3.02
C MET A 537 7.42 -16.26 3.96
N ASP A 538 7.65 -16.86 5.14
CA ASP A 538 8.49 -16.27 6.19
C ASP A 538 9.98 -16.63 6.05
N ALA A 539 10.36 -17.26 4.94
CA ALA A 539 11.71 -17.75 4.64
C ALA A 539 12.27 -18.76 5.67
N SER A 540 11.43 -19.39 6.50
CA SER A 540 11.84 -20.56 7.26
C SER A 540 11.94 -21.77 6.33
N SER A 541 12.94 -22.63 6.56
CA SER A 541 13.16 -23.82 5.71
C SER A 541 11.88 -24.69 5.70
N PRO A 542 11.20 -24.82 4.57
CA PRO A 542 10.11 -25.77 4.48
C PRO A 542 10.69 -27.17 4.61
N LYS A 543 9.95 -28.08 5.27
CA LYS A 543 10.31 -29.51 5.30
C LYS A 543 10.63 -29.97 3.89
N GLY A 544 11.78 -30.63 3.69
CA GLY A 544 12.34 -30.97 2.38
C GLY A 544 11.40 -31.76 1.44
N ASP A 545 10.37 -32.41 1.99
CA ASP A 545 9.44 -33.29 1.28
C ASP A 545 8.17 -32.57 0.73
N ALA A 546 8.05 -31.25 0.88
CA ALA A 546 6.86 -30.54 0.38
C ALA A 546 6.91 -30.40 -1.14
N LEU A 547 5.93 -30.99 -1.83
CA LEU A 547 5.71 -30.85 -3.28
C LEU A 547 5.60 -29.38 -3.69
N VAL A 548 6.17 -29.02 -4.84
CA VAL A 548 6.18 -27.65 -5.37
C VAL A 548 4.78 -27.05 -5.41
N GLY A 549 3.77 -27.79 -5.85
CA GLY A 549 2.38 -27.34 -5.92
C GLY A 549 1.76 -27.02 -4.55
N VAL A 550 2.13 -27.74 -3.49
CA VAL A 550 1.66 -27.45 -2.12
C VAL A 550 2.27 -26.15 -1.62
N ARG A 551 3.53 -25.86 -1.97
CA ARG A 551 4.16 -24.57 -1.64
C ARG A 551 3.51 -23.40 -2.36
N GLU A 552 3.18 -23.56 -3.62
CA GLU A 552 2.48 -22.52 -4.40
C GLU A 552 1.09 -22.26 -3.85
N GLN A 553 0.32 -23.28 -3.50
CA GLN A 553 -0.98 -23.14 -2.84
C GLN A 553 -0.85 -22.44 -1.47
N ALA A 554 0.17 -22.77 -0.68
CA ALA A 554 0.42 -22.14 0.60
C ALA A 554 0.77 -20.65 0.43
N ILE A 555 1.58 -20.28 -0.58
CA ILE A 555 1.89 -18.89 -0.90
C ILE A 555 0.63 -18.15 -1.35
N ALA A 556 -0.21 -18.76 -2.20
CA ALA A 556 -1.47 -18.18 -2.66
C ALA A 556 -2.44 -17.93 -1.50
N ALA A 557 -2.59 -18.91 -0.59
CA ALA A 557 -3.41 -18.76 0.62
C ALA A 557 -2.90 -17.62 1.53
N GLY A 558 -1.58 -17.52 1.73
CA GLY A 558 -0.98 -16.43 2.48
C GLY A 558 -1.14 -15.06 1.79
N ASN A 559 -1.15 -15.02 0.44
CA ASN A 559 -1.45 -13.80 -0.30
C ASN A 559 -2.88 -13.31 -0.05
N ASN A 560 -3.83 -14.23 0.02
CA ASN A 560 -5.22 -13.90 0.34
C ASN A 560 -5.37 -13.38 1.78
N ALA A 561 -4.61 -13.90 2.73
CA ALA A 561 -4.65 -13.44 4.11
C ALA A 561 -4.19 -11.99 4.31
N ILE A 562 -3.26 -11.51 3.47
CA ILE A 562 -2.78 -10.13 3.50
C ILE A 562 -3.45 -9.22 2.45
N TYR A 563 -4.51 -9.73 1.80
CA TYR A 563 -5.20 -9.01 0.72
C TYR A 563 -5.71 -7.65 1.15
N ASP A 564 -6.28 -7.52 2.35
CA ASP A 564 -6.82 -6.26 2.86
C ASP A 564 -5.76 -5.16 2.94
N ILE A 565 -4.56 -5.49 3.43
CA ILE A 565 -3.45 -4.53 3.52
C ILE A 565 -2.96 -4.16 2.12
N THR A 566 -2.86 -5.15 1.24
CA THR A 566 -2.44 -4.92 -0.15
C THR A 566 -3.45 -4.05 -0.88
N ASN A 567 -4.74 -4.35 -0.76
CA ASN A 567 -5.82 -3.59 -1.38
C ASN A 567 -5.88 -2.16 -0.84
N ALA A 568 -5.74 -1.97 0.48
CA ALA A 568 -5.67 -0.64 1.09
C ALA A 568 -4.51 0.19 0.52
N SER A 569 -3.35 -0.42 0.30
CA SER A 569 -2.20 0.25 -0.31
C SER A 569 -2.44 0.65 -1.77
N LEU A 570 -3.10 -0.21 -2.55
CA LEU A 570 -3.49 0.08 -3.94
C LEU A 570 -4.54 1.19 -4.00
N LEU A 571 -5.53 1.17 -3.10
CA LEU A 571 -6.54 2.21 -3.00
C LEU A 571 -5.94 3.57 -2.63
N LEU A 572 -4.95 3.61 -1.72
CA LEU A 572 -4.22 4.84 -1.42
C LEU A 572 -3.53 5.39 -2.67
N PHE A 573 -2.79 4.53 -3.37
CA PHE A 573 -2.07 4.93 -4.59
C PHE A 573 -3.05 5.43 -5.65
N LYS A 574 -4.16 4.74 -5.83
CA LYS A 574 -5.24 5.13 -6.76
C LYS A 574 -5.82 6.50 -6.41
N LYS A 575 -6.22 6.72 -5.14
CA LYS A 575 -6.77 8.01 -4.67
C LYS A 575 -5.80 9.16 -4.91
N VAL A 576 -4.51 8.94 -4.60
CA VAL A 576 -3.48 9.96 -4.83
C VAL A 576 -3.37 10.30 -6.33
N CYS A 577 -3.34 9.30 -7.20
CA CYS A 577 -3.25 9.52 -8.64
C CYS A 577 -4.51 10.19 -9.23
N GLU A 578 -5.71 9.77 -8.82
CA GLU A 578 -6.98 10.41 -9.23
C GLU A 578 -7.03 11.89 -8.85
N ASP A 579 -6.61 12.19 -7.63
CA ASP A 579 -6.54 13.56 -7.14
C ASP A 579 -5.48 14.38 -7.87
N LEU A 580 -4.34 13.79 -8.23
CA LEU A 580 -3.30 14.44 -9.03
C LEU A 580 -3.81 14.79 -10.43
N VAL A 581 -4.47 13.86 -11.12
CA VAL A 581 -5.02 14.10 -12.46
C VAL A 581 -6.01 15.26 -12.41
N LYS A 582 -6.94 15.27 -11.46
CA LYS A 582 -7.89 16.37 -11.28
C LYS A 582 -7.21 17.71 -10.98
N CYS A 583 -6.14 17.73 -10.18
CA CYS A 583 -5.38 18.95 -9.92
C CYS A 583 -4.63 19.46 -11.15
N LEU A 584 -4.11 18.56 -11.96
CA LEU A 584 -3.44 18.92 -13.21
C LEU A 584 -4.39 19.55 -14.23
N GLN A 585 -5.66 19.14 -14.27
CA GLN A 585 -6.70 19.75 -15.11
C GLN A 585 -7.03 21.21 -14.72
N VAL A 586 -6.95 21.50 -13.43
CA VAL A 586 -7.29 22.83 -12.88
C VAL A 586 -6.06 23.75 -12.78
N LEU A 587 -4.90 23.32 -13.30
CA LEU A 587 -3.66 24.10 -13.20
C LEU A 587 -3.76 25.41 -14.01
N PRO A 588 -3.50 26.60 -13.39
CA PRO A 588 -3.54 27.86 -14.12
C PRO A 588 -2.47 27.94 -15.22
N ARG A 589 -2.84 28.37 -16.41
CA ARG A 589 -1.92 28.49 -17.56
C ARG A 589 -0.75 29.44 -17.33
N GLU A 590 -0.94 30.47 -16.51
CA GLU A 590 0.04 31.49 -16.21
C GLU A 590 1.02 31.09 -15.09
N SER A 591 0.86 29.90 -14.51
CA SER A 591 1.72 29.46 -13.42
C SER A 591 3.12 29.03 -13.94
N VAL A 592 4.15 29.29 -13.15
CA VAL A 592 5.52 28.81 -13.40
C VAL A 592 5.56 27.26 -13.53
N LEU A 593 4.66 26.59 -12.83
CA LEU A 593 4.48 25.16 -12.89
C LEU A 593 4.07 24.66 -14.27
N PHE A 594 3.26 25.43 -14.97
CA PHE A 594 2.85 25.09 -16.31
C PHE A 594 4.06 24.93 -17.23
N GLN A 595 5.03 25.85 -17.15
CA GLN A 595 6.27 25.74 -17.93
C GLN A 595 7.14 24.55 -17.49
N ALA A 596 7.17 24.24 -16.19
CA ALA A 596 7.89 23.06 -15.69
C ALA A 596 7.29 21.75 -16.24
N TYR A 597 5.96 21.64 -16.27
CA TYR A 597 5.30 20.50 -16.93
C TYR A 597 5.53 20.48 -18.43
N ALA A 598 5.45 21.61 -19.10
CA ALA A 598 5.72 21.71 -20.55
C ALA A 598 7.13 21.21 -20.90
N ASN A 599 8.11 21.51 -20.05
CA ASN A 599 9.47 21.00 -20.23
C ASN A 599 9.59 19.49 -19.96
N ALA A 600 8.81 18.95 -19.03
CA ALA A 600 8.86 17.53 -18.65
C ALA A 600 8.13 16.61 -19.63
N ILE A 601 6.94 17.02 -20.11
CA ILE A 601 6.07 16.18 -20.94
C ILE A 601 6.00 16.63 -22.42
N GLY A 602 6.62 17.76 -22.75
CA GLY A 602 6.61 18.36 -24.08
C GLY A 602 5.45 19.34 -24.29
N ASN A 603 5.72 20.37 -25.10
CA ASN A 603 4.75 21.43 -25.39
C ASN A 603 3.46 20.93 -26.08
N THR A 604 3.55 19.91 -26.91
CA THR A 604 2.39 19.29 -27.57
C THR A 604 1.42 18.70 -26.56
N ASN A 605 1.91 17.86 -25.65
CA ASN A 605 1.08 17.25 -24.62
C ASN A 605 0.52 18.30 -23.66
N MET A 606 1.29 19.35 -23.38
CA MET A 606 0.83 20.42 -22.52
C MET A 606 -0.25 21.29 -23.20
N ASN A 607 -0.16 21.51 -24.49
CA ASN A 607 -1.22 22.19 -25.26
C ASN A 607 -2.51 21.37 -25.30
N VAL A 608 -2.40 20.05 -25.38
CA VAL A 608 -3.54 19.14 -25.26
C VAL A 608 -4.17 19.27 -23.88
N MET A 609 -3.39 19.24 -22.79
CA MET A 609 -3.90 19.48 -21.44
C MET A 609 -4.56 20.85 -21.29
N ASN A 610 -4.06 21.88 -21.95
CA ASN A 610 -4.66 23.22 -21.96
C ASN A 610 -6.02 23.28 -22.66
N SER A 611 -6.17 22.59 -23.77
CA SER A 611 -7.45 22.52 -24.46
C SER A 611 -8.53 21.85 -23.62
N PHE A 612 -8.12 20.99 -22.67
CA PHE A 612 -9.02 20.39 -21.67
C PHE A 612 -9.48 21.36 -20.58
N SER A 613 -8.70 22.39 -20.25
CA SER A 613 -9.14 23.42 -19.29
C SER A 613 -10.30 24.27 -19.86
N ASP A 614 -10.38 24.41 -21.17
CA ASP A 614 -11.53 25.04 -21.85
C ASP A 614 -12.71 24.08 -22.06
N LEU A 615 -12.41 22.79 -22.16
CA LEU A 615 -13.35 21.69 -22.23
C LEU A 615 -13.40 20.97 -20.87
N SER A 616 -13.75 21.63 -19.79
CA SER A 616 -13.88 21.05 -18.44
C SER A 616 -14.74 19.74 -18.37
N MET A 617 -14.81 18.99 -19.43
CA MET A 617 -15.67 17.82 -19.63
C MET A 617 -14.94 16.48 -19.66
N SER A 618 -13.61 16.45 -19.57
CA SER A 618 -12.88 15.19 -19.57
C SER A 618 -12.82 14.62 -18.17
N ASN A 619 -13.39 13.44 -18.02
CA ASN A 619 -13.33 12.68 -16.79
C ASN A 619 -12.34 11.53 -16.95
N PHE A 620 -11.37 11.45 -16.04
CA PHE A 620 -10.35 10.42 -16.09
C PHE A 620 -10.57 9.40 -14.99
N GLY A 621 -10.56 8.13 -15.36
CA GLY A 621 -10.39 7.02 -14.44
C GLY A 621 -8.92 6.66 -14.34
N VAL A 622 -8.46 6.31 -13.15
CA VAL A 622 -7.11 5.83 -12.93
C VAL A 622 -7.15 4.35 -12.58
N LEU A 623 -6.54 3.55 -13.44
CA LEU A 623 -6.28 2.15 -13.18
C LEU A 623 -4.83 1.99 -12.73
N ILE A 624 -4.62 1.26 -11.64
CA ILE A 624 -3.27 0.94 -11.20
C ILE A 624 -2.85 -0.35 -11.88
N LYS A 625 -1.89 -0.26 -12.77
CA LYS A 625 -1.25 -1.43 -13.38
C LYS A 625 -0.04 -1.83 -12.55
N LYS A 626 0.19 -3.12 -12.49
CA LYS A 626 1.32 -3.75 -11.81
C LYS A 626 2.28 -4.22 -12.89
N ASP A 627 3.57 -3.94 -12.73
CA ASP A 627 4.61 -4.55 -13.55
C ASP A 627 4.63 -6.07 -13.32
N MET A 628 5.07 -6.82 -14.34
CA MET A 628 5.24 -8.26 -14.23
C MET A 628 6.18 -8.59 -13.07
N ASP A 629 5.76 -9.55 -12.25
CA ASP A 629 6.61 -10.11 -11.19
C ASP A 629 7.77 -10.89 -11.82
N ASP A 630 8.91 -10.99 -11.13
CA ASP A 630 10.09 -11.72 -11.66
C ASP A 630 9.74 -13.17 -12.05
N ARG A 631 8.81 -13.80 -11.34
CA ARG A 631 8.32 -15.15 -11.66
C ARG A 631 7.46 -15.17 -12.92
N GLU A 632 6.53 -14.22 -13.05
CA GLU A 632 5.67 -14.07 -14.23
C GLU A 632 6.55 -13.81 -15.46
N ARG A 633 7.56 -12.96 -15.30
CA ARG A 633 8.56 -12.68 -16.36
C ARG A 633 9.39 -13.90 -16.72
N GLN A 634 9.85 -14.68 -15.73
CA GLN A 634 10.55 -15.94 -15.98
C GLN A 634 9.67 -16.98 -16.65
N PHE A 635 8.41 -17.12 -16.24
CA PHE A 635 7.47 -18.04 -16.84
C PHE A 635 7.14 -17.66 -18.29
N LEU A 636 6.91 -16.37 -18.55
CA LEU A 636 6.71 -15.86 -19.90
C LEU A 636 7.96 -16.12 -20.77
N GLU A 637 9.16 -15.86 -20.24
CA GLU A 637 10.42 -16.11 -20.95
C GLU A 637 10.63 -17.59 -21.26
N GLN A 638 10.31 -18.49 -20.31
CA GLN A 638 10.34 -19.95 -20.56
C GLN A 638 9.34 -20.34 -21.65
N SER A 639 8.14 -19.76 -21.63
CA SER A 639 7.12 -20.00 -22.64
C SER A 639 7.52 -19.50 -24.01
N ILE A 640 8.19 -18.33 -24.08
CA ILE A 640 8.78 -17.78 -25.32
C ILE A 640 9.90 -18.69 -25.82
N GLN A 641 10.85 -19.07 -24.96
CA GLN A 641 11.95 -19.95 -25.35
C GLN A 641 11.48 -21.32 -25.84
N THR A 642 10.52 -21.92 -25.15
CA THR A 642 9.90 -23.19 -25.61
C THR A 642 9.24 -23.03 -26.96
N SER A 643 8.57 -21.89 -27.21
CA SER A 643 7.90 -21.61 -28.47
C SER A 643 8.89 -21.38 -29.61
N LEU A 644 10.03 -20.71 -29.35
CA LEU A 644 11.12 -20.53 -30.30
C LEU A 644 11.79 -21.87 -30.63
N GLN A 645 12.07 -22.71 -29.62
CA GLN A 645 12.66 -24.04 -29.83
C GLN A 645 11.76 -24.96 -30.68
N GLN A 646 10.45 -24.85 -30.48
CA GLN A 646 9.43 -25.57 -31.28
C GLN A 646 9.18 -24.94 -32.65
N GLN A 647 9.84 -23.83 -32.98
CA GLN A 647 9.59 -23.04 -34.18
C GLN A 647 8.13 -22.59 -34.33
N ALA A 648 7.44 -22.44 -33.19
CA ALA A 648 6.03 -22.06 -33.15
C ALA A 648 5.82 -20.54 -33.20
N ILE A 649 6.90 -19.75 -33.05
CA ILE A 649 6.94 -18.28 -33.19
C ILE A 649 8.27 -17.86 -33.80
N ASP A 650 8.35 -16.67 -34.37
CA ASP A 650 9.58 -16.07 -34.89
C ASP A 650 10.23 -15.13 -33.87
N LEU A 651 11.48 -14.70 -34.13
CA LEU A 651 12.21 -13.83 -33.23
C LEU A 651 11.52 -12.47 -33.06
N GLU A 652 10.92 -11.94 -34.13
CA GLU A 652 10.17 -10.69 -34.13
C GLU A 652 8.94 -10.77 -33.23
N ASP A 653 8.20 -11.89 -33.31
CA ASP A 653 7.07 -12.17 -32.41
C ASP A 653 7.49 -12.23 -30.96
N ALA A 654 8.64 -12.88 -30.69
CA ALA A 654 9.19 -12.96 -29.32
C ALA A 654 9.57 -11.59 -28.79
N MET A 655 10.09 -10.67 -29.61
CA MET A 655 10.41 -9.30 -29.22
C MET A 655 9.14 -8.52 -28.92
N ALA A 656 8.12 -8.61 -29.79
CA ALA A 656 6.82 -7.95 -29.59
C ALA A 656 6.14 -8.40 -28.28
N VAL A 657 6.21 -9.69 -27.94
CA VAL A 657 5.66 -10.22 -26.67
C VAL A 657 6.42 -9.68 -25.46
N ARG A 658 7.76 -9.48 -25.56
CA ARG A 658 8.58 -8.93 -24.46
C ARG A 658 8.35 -7.45 -24.21
N GLU A 659 7.90 -6.69 -25.18
CA GLU A 659 7.60 -5.26 -25.03
C GLU A 659 6.34 -5.01 -24.20
N LEU A 660 5.42 -5.98 -24.17
CA LEU A 660 4.20 -5.88 -23.38
C LEU A 660 4.48 -5.95 -21.88
N LYS A 661 3.94 -4.98 -21.16
CA LYS A 661 4.08 -4.89 -19.69
C LYS A 661 3.03 -5.70 -18.95
N ASP A 662 1.94 -6.06 -19.62
CA ASP A 662 0.82 -6.80 -19.05
C ASP A 662 0.93 -8.29 -19.42
N VAL A 663 0.97 -9.15 -18.38
CA VAL A 663 1.13 -10.61 -18.54
C VAL A 663 -0.01 -11.21 -19.36
N GLU A 664 -1.26 -10.80 -19.11
CA GLU A 664 -2.42 -11.36 -19.80
C GLU A 664 -2.39 -11.03 -21.29
N GLN A 665 -1.96 -9.82 -21.63
CA GLN A 665 -1.83 -9.39 -23.04
C GLN A 665 -0.66 -10.09 -23.71
N ALA A 666 0.47 -10.25 -23.02
CA ALA A 666 1.62 -10.96 -23.52
C ALA A 666 1.31 -12.45 -23.81
N GLU A 667 0.59 -13.13 -22.90
CA GLU A 667 0.15 -14.51 -23.08
C GLU A 667 -0.86 -14.65 -24.23
N LYS A 668 -1.81 -13.74 -24.32
CA LYS A 668 -2.77 -13.71 -25.43
C LYS A 668 -2.05 -13.53 -26.78
N LEU A 669 -1.13 -12.56 -26.88
CA LEU A 669 -0.36 -12.34 -28.09
C LEU A 669 0.49 -13.56 -28.46
N LEU A 670 1.16 -14.17 -27.50
CA LEU A 670 1.94 -15.40 -27.69
C LEU A 670 1.06 -16.55 -28.22
N SER A 671 -0.13 -16.71 -27.66
CA SER A 671 -1.11 -17.71 -28.09
C SER A 671 -1.59 -17.49 -29.52
N LEU A 672 -1.86 -16.22 -29.88
CA LEU A 672 -2.27 -15.83 -31.22
C LEU A 672 -1.17 -16.08 -32.26
N ARG A 673 0.07 -15.69 -31.96
CA ARG A 673 1.22 -15.93 -32.87
C ARG A 673 1.48 -17.42 -33.09
N ARG A 674 1.32 -18.25 -32.04
CA ARG A 674 1.40 -19.72 -32.16
C ARG A 674 0.29 -20.29 -33.08
N LYS A 675 -0.96 -19.82 -32.89
CA LYS A 675 -2.10 -20.25 -33.73
C LYS A 675 -1.87 -19.87 -35.18
N LYS A 676 -1.41 -18.64 -35.44
CA LYS A 676 -1.10 -18.14 -36.78
C LYS A 676 -0.09 -19.06 -37.48
N LYS A 677 1.07 -19.27 -36.89
CA LYS A 677 2.14 -20.07 -37.49
C LYS A 677 1.71 -21.51 -37.77
N LYS A 678 0.86 -22.07 -36.89
CA LYS A 678 0.26 -23.39 -37.12
C LYS A 678 -0.69 -23.40 -38.32
N LEU A 679 -1.50 -22.35 -38.49
CA LEU A 679 -2.37 -22.19 -39.64
C LEU A 679 -1.60 -22.00 -40.98
N ASP A 680 -0.53 -21.20 -40.92
CA ASP A 680 0.32 -20.98 -42.10
C ASP A 680 1.07 -22.24 -42.50
N ALA A 681 1.57 -23.01 -41.52
CA ALA A 681 2.16 -24.33 -41.76
C ALA A 681 1.16 -25.32 -42.37
N GLN A 682 -0.11 -25.29 -41.94
CA GLN A 682 -1.17 -26.11 -42.52
C GLN A 682 -1.50 -25.69 -43.95
N LYS A 683 -1.58 -24.37 -44.21
CA LYS A 683 -1.80 -23.84 -45.57
C LYS A 683 -0.66 -24.23 -46.52
N GLN A 684 0.60 -24.10 -46.09
CA GLN A 684 1.76 -24.51 -46.84
C GLN A 684 1.77 -26.01 -47.11
N ALA A 685 1.44 -26.84 -46.11
CA ALA A 685 1.33 -28.29 -46.27
C ALA A 685 0.23 -28.67 -47.26
N GLN A 686 -0.92 -27.98 -47.26
CA GLN A 686 -1.99 -28.14 -48.26
C GLN A 686 -1.55 -27.71 -49.67
N GLN A 687 -0.92 -26.56 -49.79
CA GLN A 687 -0.39 -26.08 -51.10
C GLN A 687 0.68 -27.05 -51.64
N ASN A 688 1.59 -27.48 -50.80
CA ASN A 688 2.60 -28.47 -51.20
C ASN A 688 1.97 -29.80 -51.62
N SER A 689 0.93 -30.29 -50.91
CA SER A 689 0.21 -31.47 -51.30
C SER A 689 -0.57 -31.30 -52.60
N GLN A 690 -1.16 -30.14 -52.87
CA GLN A 690 -1.80 -29.79 -54.09
C GLN A 690 -0.81 -29.72 -55.27
N MET A 691 0.31 -29.04 -55.09
CA MET A 691 1.38 -29.02 -56.11
C MET A 691 1.96 -30.38 -56.40
N GLN A 692 2.15 -31.24 -55.38
CA GLN A 692 2.57 -32.61 -55.57
C GLN A 692 1.49 -33.44 -56.32
N ALA A 693 0.21 -33.22 -56.05
CA ALA A 693 -0.89 -33.88 -56.76
C ALA A 693 -0.98 -33.42 -58.20
N GLU A 694 -0.81 -32.12 -58.48
CA GLU A 694 -0.74 -31.55 -59.84
C GLU A 694 0.47 -32.04 -60.61
N GLN A 695 1.65 -32.11 -59.99
CA GLN A 695 2.85 -32.66 -60.60
C GLN A 695 2.70 -34.17 -60.89
N ALA A 696 2.09 -34.91 -59.97
CA ALA A 696 1.79 -36.34 -60.19
C ALA A 696 0.77 -36.54 -61.31
N GLN A 697 -0.25 -35.67 -61.42
CA GLN A 697 -1.20 -35.70 -62.52
C GLN A 697 -0.55 -35.30 -63.87
N ALA A 698 0.30 -34.30 -63.88
CA ALA A 698 1.07 -33.87 -65.06
C ALA A 698 2.01 -34.98 -65.55
N ALA A 699 2.72 -35.62 -64.62
CA ALA A 699 3.59 -36.79 -64.91
C ALA A 699 2.80 -38.01 -65.40
N ALA A 700 1.61 -38.26 -64.82
CA ALA A 700 0.71 -39.33 -65.27
C ALA A 700 0.15 -39.02 -66.69
N LYS A 701 -0.18 -37.78 -67.02
CA LYS A 701 -0.58 -37.36 -68.37
C LYS A 701 0.56 -37.52 -69.38
N GLN A 702 1.78 -37.07 -69.03
CA GLN A 702 2.95 -37.27 -69.89
C GLN A 702 3.26 -38.75 -70.12
N ALA A 703 3.17 -39.57 -69.06
CA ALA A 703 3.36 -41.04 -69.19
C ALA A 703 2.26 -41.71 -70.03
N SER A 704 1.03 -41.18 -69.99
CA SER A 704 -0.06 -41.73 -70.83
C SER A 704 0.10 -41.29 -72.29
N GLU A 705 0.57 -40.07 -72.54
CA GLU A 705 0.86 -39.56 -73.88
C GLU A 705 2.06 -40.27 -74.52
N SER A 706 3.12 -40.51 -73.75
CA SER A 706 4.26 -41.30 -74.24
C SER A 706 3.88 -42.75 -74.54
N ARG A 707 3.04 -43.38 -73.74
CA ARG A 707 2.48 -44.72 -74.05
C ARG A 707 1.60 -44.73 -75.28
N GLN A 708 0.78 -43.70 -75.46
CA GLN A 708 -0.01 -43.58 -76.68
C GLN A 708 0.88 -43.39 -77.94
N GLN A 709 1.95 -42.63 -77.84
CA GLN A 709 2.93 -42.47 -78.92
C GLN A 709 3.70 -43.76 -79.17
N GLU A 710 4.09 -44.54 -78.13
CA GLU A 710 4.68 -45.86 -78.28
C GLU A 710 3.71 -46.82 -78.99
N ILE A 711 2.45 -46.90 -78.58
CA ILE A 711 1.42 -47.75 -79.21
C ILE A 711 1.17 -47.31 -80.69
N GLN A 712 1.17 -45.97 -81.00
CA GLN A 712 1.07 -45.52 -82.37
C GLN A 712 2.31 -45.84 -83.18
N MET A 713 3.50 -45.77 -82.62
CA MET A 713 4.72 -46.17 -83.32
C MET A 713 4.77 -47.68 -83.54
N GLU A 714 4.38 -48.49 -82.55
CA GLU A 714 4.27 -49.94 -82.71
C GLU A 714 3.22 -50.31 -83.77
N SER A 715 2.06 -49.67 -83.76
CA SER A 715 1.02 -49.90 -84.85
C SER A 715 1.50 -49.49 -86.23
N GLN A 716 2.30 -48.42 -86.38
CA GLN A 716 2.91 -48.04 -87.59
C GLN A 716 4.03 -48.97 -88.08
N LEU A 717 4.79 -49.52 -87.14
CA LEU A 717 5.81 -50.53 -87.42
C LEU A 717 5.19 -51.92 -87.78
N GLU A 718 4.04 -52.28 -87.24
CA GLU A 718 3.31 -53.46 -87.59
C GLU A 718 2.65 -53.26 -88.98
N MET A 719 2.15 -52.07 -89.37
CA MET A 719 1.62 -51.80 -90.69
C MET A 719 2.72 -51.76 -91.77
N GLN A 720 3.99 -51.49 -91.44
CA GLN A 720 5.11 -51.57 -92.36
C GLN A 720 5.68 -52.99 -92.53
N LYS A 721 5.25 -53.97 -91.71
CA LYS A 721 5.66 -55.38 -91.77
C LYS A 721 4.64 -56.28 -92.52
N ILE A 722 3.44 -55.72 -92.85
CA ILE A 722 2.47 -56.35 -93.74
C ILE A 722 2.59 -55.73 -95.18
#